data_c59a145b2eda3519a397727cedc65785
#
_entry.id   c59a145b2eda3519a397727cedc65785
#
_cell.length_a   1.000
_cell.length_b   1.000
_cell.length_c   1.000
_cell.angle_alpha   90.00
_cell.angle_beta   90.00
_cell.angle_gamma   90.00
#
_symmetry.space_group_name_H-M   'P 1'
#
loop_
_entity.id
_entity.type
_entity.pdbx_description
1 polymer ?
#
loop_
_entity_poly.entity_id
_entity_poly.type
_entity_poly.pdbx_seq_one_letter_code
_entity_poly.pdbx_strand_id
1 'polypeptide(L)'
;MNKTKNEFDVKSIQMKDNLNTDKMVYVGYAKVESMKYDSTKDIYQTEETKWVKIDSLHEFSLIPSDMDWKNGKNAYRFTYYVAQSKTASFTELNLKNTFTLSGKVNRNGTDIDISDIVSNSKEVIVSGNYSMNVHKKAWDYVRAEKDATSWTNGKLYWLIEVKGTSIPKGTVFQDCISTDKDLKTSYLHSDSLVGVYQGVIPDEINSNDLTGLLNNKTLKELDKNLFEQGMGSSKNFSGEDRYSELTLKSTQDITLGNDNNLYFVVTSEPESLPTKYRETYVFKNSIKTSDDGVNFIERGNATKDLCGGKNILKELGQTFTYDGKSIKSNMDGTDKNTVGGPETRIVKDELKETGAGLYASWAFKVNYSGDLSGSYRVLEQIPEGMQLAYIRIKWIGEGQKNNGSIQSKIIENLGEGWTSKSIKANDDDKESRITNYYVKGNQALIELGDFYAGKVTDKYSVDVQVVCKVTDPKVLLGSEEVKFTNNVILQNADGTKDIDGAHSNVTLSMKNITKSQVQNGQKINYTIETNSLNQDLPSNSADNKLKLVDELGSNLILDLDTIKVEDTQGKQVNTRISYENNKLEIEIPKDKKLKITYTATVNAAPGEKVSVTNTAYWKGYSSSNGETVKIENFTYDAGGSTQSSNSPQLKIIKRDASNINLRLQGAVFKVAKCELKNDEIVEVQTDKTWSETTNDQGEITFGSSAQWVLDYNTIYKVTEESAPNGYIKDDTVRYIMCIKKENGTYSDYVNQCLKRDDIIKCNSTADFKLDLTNQKKGIVIKKNFINDAAGNSKKSVSGTYRFGLYDNTDLKNPVDIVSIEFGPSDQEEKEAKFVNLDLNKTYYVYELDNQNNPIKDDGVHVINGLEYLTTYSTNNAVQNGATVTVTNRSRTKILPSTGSYGTLIYRISGAMLVLASLIVLRNINKKNHLNDKSKNRRKK
;
A
#
# COMPACT_ATOMS: atom_id res chain seq x y z
N MET A 1 -25.26 -19.61 -14.04
CA MET A 1 -26.15 -18.51 -14.40
C MET A 1 -26.80 -18.83 -15.74
N ASN A 2 -28.10 -18.98 -15.76
CA ASN A 2 -28.83 -19.34 -16.98
C ASN A 2 -29.51 -18.06 -17.53
N LYS A 3 -28.95 -17.48 -18.61
CA LYS A 3 -29.44 -16.23 -19.22
C LYS A 3 -30.69 -16.41 -20.10
N THR A 4 -30.99 -17.64 -20.50
CA THR A 4 -32.11 -17.96 -21.38
C THR A 4 -33.10 -18.88 -20.70
N LYS A 5 -34.39 -18.48 -20.77
CA LYS A 5 -35.47 -19.31 -20.29
C LYS A 5 -35.48 -20.62 -21.11
N ASN A 6 -35.23 -21.77 -20.45
CA ASN A 6 -35.33 -23.11 -21.03
C ASN A 6 -34.04 -23.74 -21.63
N GLU A 7 -32.86 -23.19 -21.48
CA GLU A 7 -31.66 -23.86 -22.00
C GLU A 7 -31.23 -25.07 -21.15
N PHE A 8 -31.48 -25.02 -19.85
CA PHE A 8 -31.16 -26.09 -18.92
C PHE A 8 -32.31 -26.32 -17.91
N ASP A 9 -32.76 -27.55 -17.81
CA ASP A 9 -33.62 -28.00 -16.71
C ASP A 9 -32.68 -28.62 -15.63
N VAL A 10 -32.62 -28.00 -14.48
CA VAL A 10 -31.77 -28.44 -13.38
C VAL A 10 -32.45 -29.62 -12.69
N LYS A 11 -31.90 -30.83 -12.84
CA LYS A 11 -32.38 -32.06 -12.18
C LYS A 11 -31.93 -32.16 -10.74
N SER A 12 -30.62 -31.97 -10.52
CA SER A 12 -30.02 -31.95 -9.20
C SER A 12 -28.74 -31.16 -9.25
N ILE A 13 -28.64 -30.12 -8.48
CA ILE A 13 -27.39 -29.38 -8.32
C ILE A 13 -27.08 -29.27 -6.84
N GLN A 14 -25.87 -29.63 -6.50
CA GLN A 14 -25.27 -29.39 -5.19
C GLN A 14 -24.19 -28.35 -5.34
N MET A 15 -24.22 -27.34 -4.53
CA MET A 15 -23.18 -26.35 -4.38
C MET A 15 -22.44 -26.61 -3.10
N LYS A 16 -21.12 -26.66 -3.18
CA LYS A 16 -20.26 -26.83 -2.02
C LYS A 16 -19.27 -25.70 -1.96
N ASP A 17 -19.18 -25.07 -0.80
CA ASP A 17 -18.21 -24.04 -0.50
C ASP A 17 -17.26 -24.57 0.58
N ASN A 18 -15.97 -24.37 0.41
CA ASN A 18 -14.95 -24.97 1.24
C ASN A 18 -13.81 -24.00 1.51
N LEU A 19 -13.51 -23.81 2.81
CA LEU A 19 -12.32 -23.11 3.27
C LEU A 19 -11.11 -24.06 3.26
N ASN A 20 -9.99 -23.57 2.78
CA ASN A 20 -8.73 -24.32 2.68
C ASN A 20 -7.96 -24.41 4.02
N THR A 21 -8.56 -23.99 5.12
CA THR A 21 -7.90 -23.93 6.42
C THR A 21 -8.90 -24.18 7.55
N ASP A 22 -8.44 -24.76 8.64
CA ASP A 22 -9.17 -24.93 9.90
C ASP A 22 -9.07 -23.71 10.85
N LYS A 23 -8.20 -22.74 10.49
CA LYS A 23 -8.01 -21.51 11.27
C LYS A 23 -9.14 -20.51 11.11
N MET A 24 -9.93 -20.62 10.06
CA MET A 24 -11.13 -19.83 9.80
C MET A 24 -12.35 -20.74 9.79
N VAL A 25 -13.47 -20.20 10.25
CA VAL A 25 -14.75 -20.92 10.33
C VAL A 25 -15.88 -20.08 9.75
N TYR A 26 -16.85 -20.72 9.15
CA TYR A 26 -18.09 -20.06 8.75
C TYR A 26 -18.91 -19.62 9.96
N VAL A 27 -19.59 -18.51 9.86
CA VAL A 27 -20.37 -17.92 10.97
C VAL A 27 -21.85 -17.87 10.64
N GLY A 28 -22.64 -18.62 11.40
CA GLY A 28 -24.08 -18.50 11.51
C GLY A 28 -24.84 -18.93 10.26
N TYR A 29 -25.21 -17.97 9.41
CA TYR A 29 -26.12 -18.21 8.29
C TYR A 29 -25.55 -17.65 6.98
N ALA A 30 -25.80 -18.36 5.89
CA ALA A 30 -25.61 -17.85 4.54
C ALA A 30 -26.92 -17.15 4.08
N LYS A 31 -26.80 -15.95 3.57
CA LYS A 31 -27.87 -15.26 2.85
C LYS A 31 -27.90 -15.79 1.42
N VAL A 32 -28.99 -16.38 1.03
CA VAL A 32 -29.22 -16.87 -0.33
C VAL A 32 -30.24 -15.98 -1.01
N GLU A 33 -29.82 -15.28 -2.04
CA GLU A 33 -30.68 -14.40 -2.84
C GLU A 33 -30.92 -15.07 -4.19
N SER A 34 -32.16 -15.46 -4.45
CA SER A 34 -32.56 -15.90 -5.77
C SER A 34 -32.78 -14.71 -6.70
N MET A 35 -32.29 -14.80 -7.91
CA MET A 35 -32.24 -13.69 -8.84
C MET A 35 -32.86 -14.11 -10.18
N LYS A 36 -33.64 -13.21 -10.77
CA LYS A 36 -34.19 -13.34 -12.11
C LYS A 36 -33.46 -12.42 -13.06
N TYR A 37 -33.18 -12.93 -14.23
CA TYR A 37 -32.58 -12.14 -15.30
C TYR A 37 -33.61 -11.25 -15.95
N ASP A 38 -33.37 -9.94 -15.91
CA ASP A 38 -34.16 -8.95 -16.65
C ASP A 38 -33.45 -8.67 -18.00
N SER A 39 -33.98 -9.27 -19.05
CA SER A 39 -33.42 -9.15 -20.39
C SER A 39 -33.54 -7.74 -20.98
N THR A 40 -34.42 -6.88 -20.42
CA THR A 40 -34.59 -5.51 -20.89
C THR A 40 -33.53 -4.59 -20.35
N LYS A 41 -32.98 -4.90 -19.17
CA LYS A 41 -31.93 -4.12 -18.48
C LYS A 41 -30.56 -4.81 -18.47
N ASP A 42 -30.48 -6.04 -18.98
CA ASP A 42 -29.28 -6.91 -18.92
C ASP A 42 -28.71 -7.07 -17.51
N ILE A 43 -29.55 -7.17 -16.50
CA ILE A 43 -29.18 -7.31 -15.09
C ILE A 43 -29.91 -8.46 -14.42
N TYR A 44 -29.36 -8.96 -13.33
CA TYR A 44 -30.04 -9.87 -12.42
C TYR A 44 -30.64 -9.08 -11.25
N GLN A 45 -31.92 -9.24 -11.03
CA GLN A 45 -32.68 -8.62 -9.93
C GLN A 45 -32.98 -9.67 -8.86
N THR A 46 -32.73 -9.34 -7.60
CA THR A 46 -33.09 -10.20 -6.47
C THR A 46 -34.64 -10.26 -6.36
N GLU A 47 -35.18 -11.47 -6.38
CA GLU A 47 -36.62 -11.71 -6.19
C GLU A 47 -36.93 -12.14 -4.77
N GLU A 48 -36.11 -12.98 -4.20
CA GLU A 48 -36.32 -13.56 -2.88
C GLU A 48 -35.01 -13.70 -2.12
N THR A 49 -35.08 -13.52 -0.82
CA THR A 49 -33.97 -13.74 0.10
C THR A 49 -34.33 -14.82 1.10
N LYS A 50 -33.45 -15.81 1.24
CA LYS A 50 -33.57 -16.88 2.21
C LYS A 50 -32.29 -16.95 3.05
N TRP A 51 -32.44 -17.30 4.31
CA TRP A 51 -31.32 -17.53 5.20
C TRP A 51 -31.17 -19.03 5.45
N VAL A 52 -30.01 -19.59 5.12
CA VAL A 52 -29.69 -21.01 5.31
C VAL A 52 -28.63 -21.10 6.41
N LYS A 53 -28.93 -21.91 7.39
CA LYS A 53 -27.99 -22.14 8.49
C LYS A 53 -26.79 -22.92 8.00
N ILE A 54 -25.59 -22.49 8.42
CA ILE A 54 -24.35 -23.19 8.14
C ILE A 54 -24.07 -24.12 9.33
N ASP A 55 -24.18 -25.42 9.11
CA ASP A 55 -24.05 -26.41 10.17
C ASP A 55 -22.61 -26.97 10.31
N SER A 56 -21.73 -26.71 9.34
CA SER A 56 -20.33 -27.11 9.41
C SER A 56 -19.42 -25.88 9.55
N LEU A 57 -18.32 -26.03 10.26
CA LEU A 57 -17.37 -24.94 10.50
C LEU A 57 -16.49 -24.64 9.29
N HIS A 58 -16.20 -25.64 8.43
CA HIS A 58 -15.19 -25.51 7.36
C HIS A 58 -15.75 -25.71 5.96
N GLU A 59 -16.92 -26.28 5.84
CA GLU A 59 -17.61 -26.41 4.56
C GLU A 59 -19.13 -26.28 4.76
N PHE A 60 -19.82 -25.83 3.73
CA PHE A 60 -21.27 -25.97 3.70
C PHE A 60 -21.73 -26.31 2.29
N SER A 61 -22.84 -26.99 2.23
CA SER A 61 -23.45 -27.42 0.97
C SER A 61 -24.88 -26.93 0.89
N LEU A 62 -25.28 -26.50 -0.27
CA LEU A 62 -26.67 -26.18 -0.60
C LEU A 62 -27.18 -27.22 -1.60
N ILE A 63 -28.32 -27.79 -1.30
CA ILE A 63 -28.99 -28.79 -2.13
C ILE A 63 -30.17 -28.17 -2.86
N PRO A 64 -30.73 -28.82 -3.89
CA PRO A 64 -31.86 -28.30 -4.66
C PRO A 64 -33.09 -27.90 -3.87
N SER A 65 -33.33 -28.47 -2.69
CA SER A 65 -34.43 -28.08 -1.79
C SER A 65 -34.25 -26.67 -1.20
N ASP A 66 -33.00 -26.19 -1.12
CA ASP A 66 -32.67 -24.85 -0.63
C ASP A 66 -32.76 -23.80 -1.77
N MET A 67 -32.84 -24.26 -3.00
CA MET A 67 -32.81 -23.46 -4.22
C MET A 67 -33.97 -23.81 -5.13
N ASP A 68 -34.88 -22.89 -5.37
CA ASP A 68 -36.02 -23.10 -6.26
C ASP A 68 -35.70 -22.69 -7.71
N TRP A 69 -35.06 -23.58 -8.45
CA TRP A 69 -34.70 -23.38 -9.85
C TRP A 69 -35.93 -23.42 -10.77
N LYS A 70 -37.04 -24.01 -10.32
CA LYS A 70 -38.21 -24.29 -11.18
C LYS A 70 -39.05 -23.06 -11.49
N ASN A 71 -38.95 -21.99 -10.73
CA ASN A 71 -39.80 -20.80 -10.85
C ASN A 71 -39.18 -19.68 -11.69
N GLY A 72 -38.33 -20.02 -12.66
CA GLY A 72 -37.75 -19.04 -13.59
C GLY A 72 -36.63 -18.20 -12.99
N LYS A 73 -36.08 -18.63 -11.85
CA LYS A 73 -34.91 -17.99 -11.24
C LYS A 73 -33.66 -18.44 -11.97
N ASN A 74 -32.83 -17.48 -12.37
CA ASN A 74 -31.74 -17.73 -13.30
C ASN A 74 -30.35 -17.68 -12.62
N ALA A 75 -30.27 -17.12 -11.40
CA ALA A 75 -29.04 -17.02 -10.64
C ALA A 75 -29.30 -17.02 -9.15
N TYR A 76 -28.27 -17.34 -8.40
CA TYR A 76 -28.24 -17.21 -6.96
C TYR A 76 -26.99 -16.43 -6.53
N ARG A 77 -27.15 -15.57 -5.53
CA ARG A 77 -26.07 -14.89 -4.83
C ARG A 77 -26.02 -15.42 -3.42
N PHE A 78 -24.84 -15.82 -3.00
CA PHE A 78 -24.57 -16.27 -1.65
C PHE A 78 -23.69 -15.26 -0.94
N THR A 79 -24.11 -14.84 0.24
CA THR A 79 -23.33 -13.96 1.11
C THR A 79 -23.26 -14.60 2.47
N TYR A 80 -22.04 -14.78 2.97
CA TYR A 80 -21.76 -15.37 4.26
C TYR A 80 -20.53 -14.74 4.86
N TYR A 81 -20.31 -14.96 6.14
CA TYR A 81 -19.18 -14.45 6.87
C TYR A 81 -18.31 -15.59 7.36
N VAL A 82 -17.01 -15.33 7.42
CA VAL A 82 -16.04 -16.21 8.07
C VAL A 82 -15.36 -15.43 9.20
N ALA A 83 -15.04 -16.14 10.26
CA ALA A 83 -14.34 -15.59 11.41
C ALA A 83 -13.14 -16.46 11.76
N GLN A 84 -12.19 -15.90 12.48
CA GLN A 84 -11.10 -16.67 13.05
C GLN A 84 -11.67 -17.72 14.02
N SER A 85 -11.20 -18.96 13.93
CA SER A 85 -11.52 -20.01 14.90
C SER A 85 -11.06 -19.59 16.30
N LYS A 86 -11.87 -19.87 17.33
CA LYS A 86 -11.53 -19.52 18.73
C LYS A 86 -10.21 -20.14 19.21
N THR A 87 -9.80 -21.25 18.62
CA THR A 87 -8.58 -21.96 18.95
C THR A 87 -7.41 -21.66 18.01
N ALA A 88 -7.66 -20.89 16.96
CA ALA A 88 -6.64 -20.57 15.98
C ALA A 88 -5.88 -19.29 16.33
N SER A 89 -4.60 -19.32 16.07
CA SER A 89 -3.69 -18.18 16.19
C SER A 89 -2.85 -18.06 14.92
N PHE A 90 -2.80 -16.88 14.32
CA PHE A 90 -1.99 -16.62 13.13
C PHE A 90 -1.71 -15.12 13.00
N THR A 91 -0.69 -14.78 12.23
CA THR A 91 -0.33 -13.39 11.88
C THR A 91 -1.06 -12.91 10.64
N GLU A 92 -0.89 -13.64 9.57
CA GLU A 92 -1.61 -13.46 8.31
C GLU A 92 -1.86 -14.82 7.69
N LEU A 93 -2.98 -14.96 7.07
CA LEU A 93 -3.40 -16.20 6.43
C LEU A 93 -3.84 -15.90 5.00
N ASN A 94 -3.29 -16.61 4.03
CA ASN A 94 -3.82 -16.61 2.67
C ASN A 94 -5.04 -17.53 2.61
N LEU A 95 -6.21 -16.94 2.81
CA LEU A 95 -7.47 -17.65 2.77
C LEU A 95 -7.87 -17.88 1.32
N LYS A 96 -7.87 -19.14 0.92
CA LYS A 96 -8.43 -19.57 -0.36
C LYS A 96 -9.80 -20.17 -0.13
N ASN A 97 -10.79 -19.57 -0.70
CA ASN A 97 -12.13 -20.09 -0.70
C ASN A 97 -12.46 -20.71 -2.06
N THR A 98 -12.92 -21.96 -2.05
CA THR A 98 -13.20 -22.72 -3.27
C THR A 98 -14.66 -23.10 -3.30
N PHE A 99 -15.31 -22.66 -4.35
CA PHE A 99 -16.70 -23.00 -4.63
C PHE A 99 -16.79 -24.04 -5.74
N THR A 100 -17.43 -25.16 -5.45
CA THR A 100 -17.65 -26.26 -6.40
C THR A 100 -19.12 -26.46 -6.69
N LEU A 101 -19.42 -26.85 -7.91
CA LEU A 101 -20.73 -27.18 -8.40
C LEU A 101 -20.73 -28.63 -8.92
N SER A 102 -21.65 -29.45 -8.45
CA SER A 102 -21.84 -30.83 -8.92
C SER A 102 -23.32 -31.15 -9.11
N GLY A 103 -23.64 -32.14 -9.88
CA GLY A 103 -25.01 -32.61 -10.09
C GLY A 103 -25.37 -32.88 -11.55
N LYS A 104 -26.65 -32.86 -11.87
CA LYS A 104 -27.17 -33.12 -13.21
C LYS A 104 -28.04 -32.00 -13.72
N VAL A 105 -27.83 -31.62 -14.98
CA VAL A 105 -28.69 -30.70 -15.73
C VAL A 105 -29.21 -31.39 -16.98
N ASN A 106 -30.46 -31.10 -17.35
CA ASN A 106 -31.02 -31.57 -18.60
C ASN A 106 -30.96 -30.47 -19.64
N ARG A 107 -30.34 -30.76 -20.78
CA ARG A 107 -30.31 -29.87 -21.94
C ARG A 107 -30.96 -30.56 -23.12
N ASN A 108 -32.08 -30.02 -23.56
CA ASN A 108 -32.80 -30.55 -24.74
C ASN A 108 -33.16 -32.04 -24.64
N GLY A 109 -33.55 -32.51 -23.44
CA GLY A 109 -33.89 -33.90 -23.21
C GLY A 109 -32.76 -34.85 -22.86
N THR A 110 -31.51 -34.36 -22.86
CA THR A 110 -30.30 -35.13 -22.49
C THR A 110 -29.80 -34.71 -21.13
N ASP A 111 -29.64 -35.65 -20.22
CA ASP A 111 -29.05 -35.41 -18.91
C ASP A 111 -27.52 -35.33 -19.04
N ILE A 112 -26.96 -34.20 -18.58
CA ILE A 112 -25.51 -33.94 -18.53
C ILE A 112 -25.09 -33.96 -17.07
N ASP A 113 -24.09 -34.79 -16.78
CA ASP A 113 -23.47 -34.84 -15.46
C ASP A 113 -22.46 -33.67 -15.33
N ILE A 114 -22.62 -32.88 -14.26
CA ILE A 114 -21.71 -31.83 -13.87
C ILE A 114 -21.03 -32.31 -12.61
N SER A 115 -19.95 -33.06 -12.75
CA SER A 115 -19.18 -33.55 -11.60
C SER A 115 -18.01 -32.64 -11.33
N ASP A 116 -17.92 -32.16 -10.10
CA ASP A 116 -16.79 -31.42 -9.52
C ASP A 116 -16.22 -30.27 -10.37
N ILE A 117 -17.09 -29.51 -11.00
CA ILE A 117 -16.65 -28.30 -11.68
C ILE A 117 -16.29 -27.26 -10.63
N VAL A 118 -15.00 -27.03 -10.44
CA VAL A 118 -14.51 -25.87 -9.70
C VAL A 118 -14.90 -24.62 -10.47
N SER A 119 -15.92 -23.92 -10.00
CA SER A 119 -16.44 -22.74 -10.72
C SER A 119 -15.56 -21.51 -10.51
N ASN A 120 -15.01 -21.35 -9.32
CA ASN A 120 -14.08 -20.25 -9.02
C ASN A 120 -13.41 -20.44 -7.65
N SER A 121 -12.18 -19.95 -7.53
CA SER A 121 -11.53 -19.78 -6.23
C SER A 121 -11.00 -18.36 -6.11
N LYS A 122 -11.13 -17.77 -4.93
CA LYS A 122 -10.56 -16.45 -4.64
C LYS A 122 -9.69 -16.56 -3.40
N GLU A 123 -8.54 -15.91 -3.48
CA GLU A 123 -7.59 -15.80 -2.39
C GLU A 123 -7.65 -14.41 -1.80
N VAL A 124 -7.59 -14.33 -0.47
CA VAL A 124 -7.56 -13.08 0.29
C VAL A 124 -6.60 -13.25 1.46
N ILE A 125 -5.73 -12.30 1.66
CA ILE A 125 -4.87 -12.27 2.85
C ILE A 125 -5.70 -11.70 4.01
N VAL A 126 -5.80 -12.47 5.09
CA VAL A 126 -6.53 -12.11 6.31
C VAL A 126 -5.53 -11.92 7.44
N SER A 127 -5.56 -10.77 8.09
CA SER A 127 -4.74 -10.51 9.27
C SER A 127 -5.33 -11.21 10.51
N GLY A 128 -4.47 -11.86 11.26
CA GLY A 128 -4.82 -12.56 12.50
C GLY A 128 -4.63 -11.70 13.73
N ASN A 129 -4.65 -12.36 14.90
CA ASN A 129 -4.51 -11.72 16.22
C ASN A 129 -3.06 -11.56 16.68
N TYR A 130 -2.08 -11.94 15.88
CA TYR A 130 -0.66 -11.74 16.15
C TYR A 130 -0.05 -10.77 15.14
N SER A 131 0.87 -9.95 15.60
CA SER A 131 1.71 -9.14 14.72
C SER A 131 3.07 -9.80 14.57
N MET A 132 3.45 -10.10 13.34
CA MET A 132 4.77 -10.63 13.02
C MET A 132 5.27 -9.94 11.75
N ASN A 133 6.48 -9.39 11.83
CA ASN A 133 7.16 -8.82 10.66
C ASN A 133 8.43 -9.61 10.40
N VAL A 134 8.61 -10.07 9.17
CA VAL A 134 9.73 -10.94 8.79
C VAL A 134 10.54 -10.27 7.69
N HIS A 135 11.82 -10.12 7.93
CA HIS A 135 12.77 -9.54 6.98
C HIS A 135 13.87 -10.52 6.66
N LYS A 136 14.40 -10.43 5.46
CA LYS A 136 15.56 -11.21 5.05
C LYS A 136 16.68 -10.28 4.61
N LYS A 137 17.91 -10.59 5.08
CA LYS A 137 19.12 -9.84 4.74
C LYS A 137 20.17 -10.82 4.23
N ALA A 138 20.94 -10.42 3.22
CA ALA A 138 22.19 -11.06 2.91
C ALA A 138 23.22 -10.60 3.94
N TRP A 139 23.81 -11.54 4.65
CA TRP A 139 24.72 -11.18 5.74
C TRP A 139 26.16 -11.23 5.30
N ASP A 140 26.67 -12.41 4.93
CA ASP A 140 28.09 -12.59 4.64
C ASP A 140 28.34 -13.68 3.59
N TYR A 141 29.56 -13.76 3.12
CA TYR A 141 30.09 -14.88 2.35
C TYR A 141 31.40 -15.31 2.94
N VAL A 142 31.45 -16.55 3.42
CA VAL A 142 32.69 -17.14 3.97
C VAL A 142 33.23 -18.15 2.97
N ARG A 143 34.41 -17.89 2.48
CA ARG A 143 35.17 -18.80 1.62
C ARG A 143 35.63 -20.00 2.42
N ALA A 144 35.47 -21.20 1.92
CA ALA A 144 36.04 -22.36 2.59
C ALA A 144 37.58 -22.32 2.49
N GLU A 145 38.23 -22.43 3.61
CA GLU A 145 39.71 -22.53 3.65
C GLU A 145 40.16 -23.89 3.14
N LYS A 146 40.58 -23.95 1.90
CA LYS A 146 41.48 -25.02 1.41
C LYS A 146 42.36 -24.50 0.29
N ASP A 147 43.66 -24.59 0.45
CA ASP A 147 44.73 -24.36 -0.50
C ASP A 147 44.66 -23.10 -1.37
N ALA A 148 45.75 -22.33 -1.35
CA ALA A 148 45.93 -21.02 -1.96
C ALA A 148 45.67 -20.94 -3.50
N THR A 149 45.29 -22.05 -4.15
CA THR A 149 45.20 -22.16 -5.59
C THR A 149 43.82 -22.63 -6.14
N SER A 150 42.91 -23.10 -5.28
CA SER A 150 41.56 -23.50 -5.73
C SER A 150 40.48 -22.85 -4.90
N TRP A 151 39.53 -22.26 -5.59
CA TRP A 151 38.28 -21.79 -4.99
C TRP A 151 37.46 -23.01 -4.61
N THR A 152 37.22 -23.16 -3.32
CA THR A 152 36.14 -24.05 -2.87
C THR A 152 34.87 -23.25 -2.77
N ASN A 153 33.75 -23.88 -3.06
CA ASN A 153 32.44 -23.26 -2.90
C ASN A 153 32.25 -22.94 -1.41
N GLY A 154 32.35 -21.67 -1.06
CA GLY A 154 32.13 -21.20 0.32
C GLY A 154 30.64 -21.17 0.64
N LYS A 155 30.30 -20.63 1.79
CA LYS A 155 28.91 -20.50 2.24
C LYS A 155 28.47 -19.04 2.21
N LEU A 156 27.32 -18.76 1.56
CA LEU A 156 26.57 -17.52 1.68
C LEU A 156 25.74 -17.57 2.96
N TYR A 157 25.78 -16.52 3.74
CA TYR A 157 25.02 -16.41 4.99
C TYR A 157 23.85 -15.46 4.81
N TRP A 158 22.67 -15.92 5.20
CA TRP A 158 21.42 -15.19 5.15
C TRP A 158 20.87 -15.05 6.55
N LEU A 159 20.43 -13.86 6.90
CA LEU A 159 19.77 -13.58 8.16
C LEU A 159 18.28 -13.36 7.93
N ILE A 160 17.47 -14.14 8.60
CA ILE A 160 16.02 -13.95 8.66
C ILE A 160 15.72 -13.33 10.03
N GLU A 161 15.21 -12.13 10.03
CA GLU A 161 14.82 -11.39 11.22
C GLU A 161 13.30 -11.44 11.39
N VAL A 162 12.82 -11.87 12.55
CA VAL A 162 11.40 -11.91 12.91
C VAL A 162 11.16 -10.95 14.05
N LYS A 163 10.38 -9.91 13.80
CA LYS A 163 9.90 -8.91 14.78
C LYS A 163 8.45 -9.17 15.11
N GLY A 164 8.06 -8.95 16.34
CA GLY A 164 6.67 -9.10 16.77
C GLY A 164 6.56 -9.43 18.24
N THR A 165 5.36 -9.77 18.68
CA THR A 165 5.12 -10.12 20.10
C THR A 165 5.29 -11.61 20.37
N SER A 166 4.92 -12.45 19.42
CA SER A 166 5.02 -13.91 19.55
C SER A 166 4.90 -14.61 18.19
N ILE A 167 5.41 -15.83 18.13
CA ILE A 167 5.26 -16.74 16.99
C ILE A 167 4.36 -17.89 17.44
N PRO A 168 3.18 -18.04 16.84
CA PRO A 168 2.27 -19.15 17.15
C PRO A 168 2.88 -20.52 16.84
N LYS A 169 2.50 -21.52 17.60
CA LYS A 169 2.78 -22.92 17.26
C LYS A 169 2.23 -23.25 15.88
N GLY A 170 3.03 -23.90 15.06
CA GLY A 170 2.67 -24.32 13.71
C GLY A 170 2.99 -23.30 12.63
N THR A 171 3.44 -22.08 12.99
CA THR A 171 3.93 -21.09 11.99
C THR A 171 5.13 -21.67 11.24
N VAL A 172 5.09 -21.61 9.92
CA VAL A 172 6.12 -22.12 9.03
C VAL A 172 6.85 -20.96 8.37
N PHE A 173 8.16 -20.94 8.49
CA PHE A 173 9.06 -20.09 7.73
C PHE A 173 9.66 -20.93 6.61
N GLN A 174 9.53 -20.50 5.37
CA GLN A 174 10.09 -21.17 4.20
C GLN A 174 11.15 -20.29 3.55
N ASP A 175 12.39 -20.72 3.67
CA ASP A 175 13.54 -20.13 3.01
C ASP A 175 13.66 -20.72 1.60
N CYS A 176 13.66 -19.88 0.56
CA CYS A 176 13.62 -20.31 -0.83
C CYS A 176 14.77 -19.69 -1.62
N ILE A 177 15.62 -20.53 -2.19
CA ILE A 177 16.63 -20.11 -3.15
C ILE A 177 15.97 -19.75 -4.49
N SER A 178 16.35 -18.65 -5.08
CA SER A 178 15.85 -18.25 -6.39
C SER A 178 16.33 -19.21 -7.49
N THR A 179 15.41 -19.62 -8.33
CA THR A 179 15.65 -20.40 -9.55
C THR A 179 15.55 -19.55 -10.82
N ASP A 180 15.61 -18.21 -10.66
CA ASP A 180 15.57 -17.27 -11.76
C ASP A 180 16.77 -17.48 -12.68
N LYS A 181 16.51 -17.62 -13.98
CA LYS A 181 17.55 -17.91 -15.01
C LYS A 181 18.56 -16.79 -15.17
N ASP A 182 18.20 -15.56 -14.80
CA ASP A 182 19.05 -14.38 -14.87
C ASP A 182 19.97 -14.23 -13.64
N LEU A 183 19.78 -15.07 -12.63
CA LEU A 183 20.57 -15.08 -11.39
C LEU A 183 21.41 -16.37 -11.32
N LYS A 184 22.45 -16.32 -10.49
CA LYS A 184 23.24 -17.52 -10.19
C LYS A 184 22.61 -18.33 -9.09
N THR A 185 22.71 -19.64 -9.23
CA THR A 185 22.07 -20.59 -8.32
C THR A 185 22.98 -20.90 -7.13
N SER A 186 22.37 -20.96 -5.96
CA SER A 186 22.94 -21.62 -4.77
C SER A 186 21.98 -22.70 -4.31
N TYR A 187 22.42 -23.58 -3.43
CA TYR A 187 21.58 -24.63 -2.86
C TYR A 187 21.74 -24.72 -1.35
N LEU A 188 20.71 -25.23 -0.69
CA LEU A 188 20.67 -25.49 0.74
C LEU A 188 21.09 -26.92 1.01
N HIS A 189 21.60 -27.18 2.19
CA HIS A 189 21.91 -28.49 2.75
C HIS A 189 21.05 -28.80 3.97
N SER A 190 21.00 -30.04 4.39
CA SER A 190 20.32 -30.45 5.61
C SER A 190 20.82 -29.72 6.86
N ASP A 191 22.06 -29.26 6.87
CA ASP A 191 22.70 -28.48 7.94
C ASP A 191 22.67 -26.94 7.72
N SER A 192 21.93 -26.47 6.76
CA SER A 192 21.89 -25.05 6.38
C SER A 192 21.40 -24.13 7.49
N LEU A 193 20.61 -24.58 8.44
CA LEU A 193 20.28 -23.81 9.63
C LEU A 193 21.45 -23.79 10.59
N VAL A 194 22.23 -22.71 10.59
CA VAL A 194 23.40 -22.53 11.46
C VAL A 194 22.98 -22.33 12.91
N GLY A 195 21.99 -21.48 13.17
CA GLY A 195 21.51 -21.20 14.52
C GLY A 195 20.22 -20.40 14.54
N VAL A 196 19.60 -20.39 15.73
CA VAL A 196 18.43 -19.60 16.06
C VAL A 196 18.78 -18.73 17.26
N TYR A 197 18.57 -17.43 17.15
CA TYR A 197 18.98 -16.47 18.17
C TYR A 197 17.82 -15.56 18.55
N GLN A 198 17.78 -15.14 19.81
CA GLN A 198 16.83 -14.15 20.31
C GLN A 198 17.58 -12.97 20.95
N GLY A 199 17.17 -11.76 20.64
CA GLY A 199 17.79 -10.55 21.17
C GLY A 199 17.70 -9.38 20.20
N VAL A 200 18.63 -8.43 20.35
CA VAL A 200 18.80 -7.30 19.44
C VAL A 200 20.22 -7.36 18.87
N ILE A 201 20.35 -7.33 17.57
CA ILE A 201 21.65 -7.17 16.91
C ILE A 201 22.05 -5.71 17.08
N PRO A 202 23.16 -5.41 17.77
CA PRO A 202 23.67 -4.04 17.90
C PRO A 202 24.00 -3.44 16.54
N ASP A 203 23.82 -2.12 16.41
CA ASP A 203 24.08 -1.39 15.17
C ASP A 203 25.55 -1.41 14.75
N GLU A 204 26.48 -1.71 15.69
CA GLU A 204 27.89 -1.82 15.41
C GLU A 204 28.28 -3.09 14.64
N ILE A 205 27.39 -4.10 14.60
CA ILE A 205 27.65 -5.33 13.86
C ILE A 205 27.24 -5.16 12.40
N ASN A 206 28.24 -5.07 11.55
CA ASN A 206 28.03 -4.92 10.11
C ASN A 206 27.49 -6.19 9.44
N SER A 207 26.77 -6.02 8.34
CA SER A 207 26.24 -7.12 7.52
C SER A 207 27.30 -7.99 6.82
N ASN A 208 28.58 -7.84 7.12
CA ASN A 208 29.67 -8.69 6.64
C ASN A 208 30.53 -9.19 7.80
N ASP A 209 30.05 -9.01 9.03
CA ASP A 209 30.71 -9.49 10.24
C ASP A 209 29.95 -10.68 10.82
N LEU A 210 30.16 -11.85 10.22
CA LEU A 210 29.60 -13.10 10.71
C LEU A 210 30.13 -13.45 12.11
N THR A 211 31.42 -13.21 12.35
CA THR A 211 32.06 -13.54 13.63
C THR A 211 31.49 -12.67 14.75
N GLY A 212 31.29 -11.37 14.49
CA GLY A 212 30.64 -10.45 15.43
C GLY A 212 29.19 -10.85 15.71
N LEU A 213 28.46 -11.28 14.69
CA LEU A 213 27.10 -11.76 14.85
C LEU A 213 27.02 -13.02 15.73
N LEU A 214 27.78 -14.07 15.41
CA LEU A 214 27.72 -15.36 16.11
C LEU A 214 28.31 -15.32 17.55
N ASN A 215 29.25 -14.42 17.81
CA ASN A 215 29.87 -14.25 19.13
C ASN A 215 29.22 -13.16 19.99
N ASN A 216 28.11 -12.58 19.53
CA ASN A 216 27.48 -11.49 20.24
C ASN A 216 26.80 -11.97 21.52
N LYS A 217 27.22 -11.41 22.67
CA LYS A 217 26.68 -11.78 23.99
C LYS A 217 25.24 -11.26 24.24
N THR A 218 24.77 -10.31 23.43
CA THR A 218 23.38 -9.81 23.55
C THR A 218 22.38 -10.72 22.86
N LEU A 219 22.84 -11.63 22.00
CA LEU A 219 22.03 -12.64 21.36
C LEU A 219 22.05 -13.93 22.18
N LYS A 220 20.89 -14.39 22.60
CA LYS A 220 20.72 -15.67 23.25
C LYS A 220 20.48 -16.75 22.18
N GLU A 221 21.37 -17.71 22.08
CA GLU A 221 21.12 -18.87 21.23
C GLU A 221 19.96 -19.72 21.80
N LEU A 222 19.04 -20.09 20.94
CA LEU A 222 17.90 -20.94 21.25
C LEU A 222 18.10 -22.35 20.71
N ASP A 223 17.43 -23.32 21.33
CA ASP A 223 17.42 -24.69 20.82
C ASP A 223 16.76 -24.74 19.43
N LYS A 224 17.48 -25.27 18.45
CA LYS A 224 16.96 -25.44 17.07
C LYS A 224 15.74 -26.34 17.01
N ASN A 225 15.56 -27.26 17.99
CA ASN A 225 14.39 -28.14 18.07
C ASN A 225 13.07 -27.39 18.39
N LEU A 226 13.12 -26.10 18.70
CA LEU A 226 11.95 -25.23 18.70
C LEU A 226 11.28 -25.15 17.32
N PHE A 227 12.02 -25.53 16.27
CA PHE A 227 11.55 -25.56 14.90
C PHE A 227 11.80 -26.93 14.28
N GLU A 228 10.73 -27.58 13.84
CA GLU A 228 10.78 -28.78 12.99
C GLU A 228 11.32 -28.36 11.62
N GLN A 229 12.43 -28.97 11.19
CA GLN A 229 13.06 -28.66 9.92
C GLN A 229 12.59 -29.61 8.83
N GLY A 230 12.26 -29.05 7.66
CA GLY A 230 11.91 -29.80 6.45
C GLY A 230 12.69 -29.26 5.25
N MET A 231 13.14 -30.15 4.40
CA MET A 231 13.84 -29.80 3.16
C MET A 231 12.95 -30.10 1.96
N GLY A 232 12.70 -29.05 1.13
CA GLY A 232 11.96 -29.18 -0.12
C GLY A 232 12.85 -29.82 -1.19
N SER A 233 12.41 -30.93 -1.78
CA SER A 233 13.13 -31.59 -2.87
C SER A 233 13.14 -30.68 -4.09
N SER A 234 14.30 -30.23 -4.51
CA SER A 234 14.45 -29.51 -5.76
C SER A 234 14.61 -30.52 -6.90
N LYS A 235 13.69 -30.52 -7.86
CA LYS A 235 13.87 -31.19 -9.15
C LYS A 235 14.97 -30.57 -10.02
N ASN A 236 15.55 -29.45 -9.57
CA ASN A 236 16.45 -28.61 -10.35
C ASN A 236 17.93 -28.79 -9.99
N PHE A 237 18.27 -29.55 -8.96
CA PHE A 237 19.64 -29.77 -8.55
C PHE A 237 20.04 -31.23 -8.74
N SER A 238 21.16 -31.46 -9.43
CA SER A 238 21.77 -32.80 -9.53
C SER A 238 22.76 -32.98 -8.37
N GLY A 239 22.51 -33.92 -7.50
CA GLY A 239 23.39 -34.30 -6.39
C GLY A 239 22.62 -34.64 -5.13
N GLU A 240 23.24 -35.44 -4.25
CA GLU A 240 22.70 -35.73 -2.94
C GLU A 240 22.84 -34.52 -2.00
N ASP A 241 21.88 -34.34 -1.08
CA ASP A 241 21.85 -33.25 -0.07
C ASP A 241 21.88 -31.83 -0.66
N ARG A 242 21.10 -31.61 -1.78
CA ARG A 242 20.96 -30.29 -2.40
C ARG A 242 19.48 -29.92 -2.52
N TYR A 243 19.10 -28.82 -1.88
CA TYR A 243 17.71 -28.40 -1.76
C TYR A 243 17.51 -26.95 -2.19
N SER A 244 16.33 -26.59 -2.64
CA SER A 244 15.95 -25.22 -2.96
C SER A 244 15.17 -24.54 -1.82
N GLU A 245 14.65 -25.33 -0.90
CA GLU A 245 13.76 -24.84 0.15
C GLU A 245 14.09 -25.47 1.49
N LEU A 246 14.13 -24.64 2.53
CA LEU A 246 14.20 -25.03 3.92
C LEU A 246 12.93 -24.52 4.63
N THR A 247 12.18 -25.41 5.24
CA THR A 247 11.05 -25.06 6.10
C THR A 247 11.42 -25.20 7.57
N LEU A 248 11.00 -24.21 8.35
CA LEU A 248 11.18 -24.15 9.80
C LEU A 248 9.82 -23.95 10.43
N LYS A 249 9.24 -25.04 11.01
CA LYS A 249 7.91 -25.02 11.62
C LYS A 249 8.01 -24.93 13.14
N SER A 250 7.43 -23.90 13.73
CA SER A 250 7.44 -23.75 15.18
C SER A 250 6.71 -24.90 15.88
N THR A 251 7.36 -25.56 16.85
CA THR A 251 6.83 -26.69 17.61
C THR A 251 5.97 -26.26 18.80
N GLN A 252 6.10 -25.02 19.23
CA GLN A 252 5.36 -24.39 20.33
C GLN A 252 5.18 -22.90 20.09
N ASP A 253 4.37 -22.23 20.93
CA ASP A 253 4.30 -20.78 20.94
C ASP A 253 5.61 -20.18 21.46
N ILE A 254 6.15 -19.18 20.77
CA ILE A 254 7.42 -18.51 21.13
C ILE A 254 7.10 -17.05 21.40
N THR A 255 7.32 -16.60 22.64
CA THR A 255 7.18 -15.21 23.03
C THR A 255 8.46 -14.44 22.70
N LEU A 256 8.38 -13.35 21.94
CA LEU A 256 9.54 -12.53 21.57
C LEU A 256 9.79 -11.41 22.59
N GLY A 257 8.73 -10.80 23.14
CA GLY A 257 8.86 -9.62 24.01
C GLY A 257 9.03 -8.32 23.20
N ASN A 258 8.86 -7.17 23.86
CA ASN A 258 8.76 -5.89 23.14
C ASN A 258 10.03 -5.44 22.41
N ASP A 259 11.20 -5.94 22.84
CA ASP A 259 12.52 -5.47 22.31
C ASP A 259 13.42 -6.63 21.87
N ASN A 260 12.89 -7.83 21.71
CA ASN A 260 13.65 -9.00 21.33
C ASN A 260 13.16 -9.58 20.02
N ASN A 261 13.99 -9.52 19.00
CA ASN A 261 13.75 -10.18 17.72
C ASN A 261 14.21 -11.63 17.76
N LEU A 262 13.65 -12.46 16.89
CA LEU A 262 14.19 -13.77 16.58
C LEU A 262 14.95 -13.72 15.27
N TYR A 263 16.09 -14.41 15.25
CA TYR A 263 16.94 -14.48 14.08
C TYR A 263 17.22 -15.95 13.72
N PHE A 264 17.01 -16.27 12.44
CA PHE A 264 17.55 -17.51 11.88
C PHE A 264 18.77 -17.15 11.04
N VAL A 265 19.89 -17.82 11.30
CA VAL A 265 21.07 -17.76 10.45
C VAL A 265 21.06 -18.99 9.56
N VAL A 266 20.93 -18.76 8.26
CA VAL A 266 20.82 -19.83 7.25
C VAL A 266 21.96 -19.69 6.26
N THR A 267 22.51 -20.82 5.81
CA THR A 267 23.56 -20.85 4.77
C THR A 267 23.04 -21.43 3.48
N SER A 268 23.62 -20.98 2.37
CA SER A 268 23.52 -21.68 1.09
C SER A 268 24.89 -21.76 0.43
N GLU A 269 25.10 -22.79 -0.36
CA GLU A 269 26.35 -22.96 -1.10
C GLU A 269 26.17 -22.53 -2.54
N PRO A 270 27.04 -21.63 -3.09
CA PRO A 270 27.01 -21.30 -4.51
C PRO A 270 27.26 -22.52 -5.38
N GLU A 271 26.44 -22.76 -6.41
CA GLU A 271 26.67 -23.85 -7.38
C GLU A 271 27.95 -23.63 -8.16
N SER A 272 28.30 -22.38 -8.43
CA SER A 272 29.54 -21.98 -9.08
C SER A 272 29.99 -20.61 -8.57
N LEU A 273 31.28 -20.36 -8.62
CA LEU A 273 31.90 -19.07 -8.31
C LEU A 273 32.33 -18.37 -9.60
N PRO A 274 32.44 -17.02 -9.60
CA PRO A 274 33.00 -16.31 -10.73
C PRO A 274 34.46 -16.76 -10.94
N THR A 275 34.72 -17.33 -12.10
CA THR A 275 36.05 -17.85 -12.46
C THR A 275 36.83 -16.87 -13.34
N LYS A 276 36.12 -15.93 -13.97
CA LYS A 276 36.74 -14.92 -14.82
C LYS A 276 37.00 -13.65 -14.03
N TYR A 277 38.12 -13.05 -14.29
CA TYR A 277 38.43 -11.70 -13.88
C TYR A 277 37.26 -10.76 -14.29
N ARG A 278 36.69 -10.00 -13.33
CA ARG A 278 35.58 -9.05 -13.52
C ARG A 278 34.16 -9.64 -13.67
N GLU A 279 33.98 -10.91 -13.44
CA GLU A 279 32.65 -11.53 -13.44
C GLU A 279 31.98 -11.33 -12.06
N THR A 280 30.72 -10.92 -12.05
CA THR A 280 29.90 -10.84 -10.83
C THR A 280 28.76 -11.83 -10.90
N TYR A 281 28.60 -12.63 -9.85
CA TYR A 281 27.49 -13.54 -9.68
C TYR A 281 26.58 -12.97 -8.60
N VAL A 282 25.29 -12.83 -8.93
CA VAL A 282 24.25 -12.37 -8.00
C VAL A 282 23.43 -13.56 -7.55
N PHE A 283 23.37 -13.78 -6.25
CA PHE A 283 22.58 -14.82 -5.62
C PHE A 283 21.40 -14.18 -4.91
N LYS A 284 20.21 -14.76 -5.05
CA LYS A 284 18.99 -14.27 -4.42
C LYS A 284 18.35 -15.37 -3.58
N ASN A 285 17.91 -14.99 -2.39
CA ASN A 285 17.20 -15.86 -1.48
C ASN A 285 15.98 -15.12 -0.91
N SER A 286 14.83 -15.78 -0.84
CA SER A 286 13.58 -15.21 -0.35
C SER A 286 13.08 -15.94 0.89
N ILE A 287 12.22 -15.28 1.64
CA ILE A 287 11.55 -15.86 2.79
C ILE A 287 10.03 -15.73 2.64
N LYS A 288 9.35 -16.84 2.89
CA LYS A 288 7.89 -16.89 2.94
C LYS A 288 7.45 -17.38 4.30
N THR A 289 6.25 -17.04 4.71
CA THR A 289 5.65 -17.58 5.95
C THR A 289 4.29 -18.15 5.68
N SER A 290 3.91 -19.12 6.48
CA SER A 290 2.58 -19.71 6.48
C SER A 290 2.18 -20.10 7.90
N ASP A 291 0.96 -19.79 8.26
CA ASP A 291 0.39 -20.20 9.55
C ASP A 291 -0.37 -21.55 9.47
N ASP A 292 -0.61 -22.07 8.27
CA ASP A 292 -1.27 -23.36 8.03
C ASP A 292 -0.36 -24.42 7.35
N GLY A 293 0.83 -24.03 6.96
CA GLY A 293 1.80 -24.89 6.27
C GLY A 293 1.47 -25.17 4.80
N VAL A 294 0.42 -24.57 4.25
CA VAL A 294 -0.05 -24.79 2.87
C VAL A 294 -0.01 -23.53 2.04
N ASN A 295 -0.48 -22.42 2.59
CA ASN A 295 -0.59 -21.14 1.91
C ASN A 295 0.52 -20.20 2.38
N PHE A 296 1.50 -19.97 1.51
CA PHE A 296 2.68 -19.18 1.84
C PHE A 296 2.56 -17.75 1.33
N ILE A 297 2.94 -16.79 2.18
CA ILE A 297 3.03 -15.37 1.86
C ILE A 297 4.50 -14.98 1.79
N GLU A 298 4.94 -14.39 0.68
CA GLU A 298 6.30 -13.88 0.54
C GLU A 298 6.48 -12.65 1.44
N ARG A 299 7.53 -12.67 2.28
CA ARG A 299 7.82 -11.61 3.25
C ARG A 299 9.00 -10.74 2.84
N GLY A 300 9.84 -11.23 1.97
CA GLY A 300 10.97 -10.48 1.48
C GLY A 300 12.02 -11.35 0.81
N ASN A 301 13.00 -10.69 0.22
CA ASN A 301 14.14 -11.34 -0.39
C ASN A 301 15.42 -10.53 -0.15
N ALA A 302 16.55 -11.18 -0.34
CA ALA A 302 17.87 -10.56 -0.26
C ALA A 302 18.75 -11.07 -1.40
N THR A 303 19.70 -10.23 -1.80
CA THR A 303 20.70 -10.59 -2.82
C THR A 303 22.10 -10.43 -2.26
N LYS A 304 23.00 -11.32 -2.66
CA LYS A 304 24.42 -11.25 -2.37
C LYS A 304 25.22 -11.37 -3.65
N ASP A 305 26.19 -10.49 -3.80
CA ASP A 305 27.07 -10.46 -4.96
C ASP A 305 28.40 -11.09 -4.60
N LEU A 306 28.88 -11.98 -5.44
CA LEU A 306 30.24 -12.49 -5.40
C LEU A 306 30.97 -12.00 -6.64
N CYS A 307 32.12 -11.39 -6.42
CA CYS A 307 32.92 -10.80 -7.47
C CYS A 307 34.27 -11.53 -7.58
N GLY A 308 34.65 -11.91 -8.80
CA GLY A 308 36.02 -12.27 -9.16
C GLY A 308 36.83 -11.02 -9.50
N GLY A 309 38.13 -11.00 -9.24
CA GLY A 309 39.09 -9.86 -9.38
C GLY A 309 38.64 -8.66 -10.21
N LYS A 310 38.06 -7.64 -9.59
CA LYS A 310 37.46 -6.47 -10.26
C LYS A 310 38.39 -5.28 -10.35
N ASN A 311 38.27 -4.49 -11.43
CA ASN A 311 38.93 -3.18 -11.49
C ASN A 311 38.14 -2.09 -10.78
N ILE A 312 36.85 -2.34 -10.51
CA ILE A 312 36.02 -1.41 -9.77
C ILE A 312 35.26 -2.17 -8.67
N LEU A 313 35.37 -1.67 -7.47
CA LEU A 313 34.64 -2.16 -6.28
C LEU A 313 33.77 -1.05 -5.78
N LYS A 314 32.51 -1.39 -5.41
CA LYS A 314 31.56 -0.43 -4.85
C LYS A 314 30.94 -0.97 -3.56
N GLU A 315 30.89 -0.12 -2.56
CA GLU A 315 30.35 -0.42 -1.24
C GLU A 315 29.40 0.67 -0.77
N LEU A 316 28.51 0.33 0.14
CA LEU A 316 27.76 1.31 0.92
C LEU A 316 28.73 1.92 1.95
N GLY A 317 28.92 3.22 1.90
CA GLY A 317 29.73 3.94 2.88
C GLY A 317 28.99 4.11 4.20
N GLN A 318 27.90 4.86 4.18
CA GLN A 318 27.05 5.07 5.36
C GLN A 318 25.68 5.63 4.98
N THR A 319 24.75 5.51 5.91
CA THR A 319 23.46 6.21 5.87
C THR A 319 23.40 7.23 7.00
N PHE A 320 22.80 8.37 6.75
CA PHE A 320 22.74 9.44 7.74
C PHE A 320 21.56 10.37 7.50
N THR A 321 21.20 11.13 8.53
CA THR A 321 20.22 12.19 8.43
C THR A 321 20.89 13.56 8.60
N TYR A 322 20.39 14.55 7.85
CA TYR A 322 20.79 15.94 7.95
C TYR A 322 19.56 16.79 8.20
N ASP A 323 19.56 17.59 9.28
CA ASP A 323 18.44 18.44 9.68
C ASP A 323 18.60 19.92 9.23
N GLY A 324 19.54 20.20 8.33
CA GLY A 324 19.93 21.56 7.91
C GLY A 324 21.01 22.18 8.80
N LYS A 325 21.31 21.59 9.95
CA LYS A 325 22.30 22.11 10.92
C LYS A 325 23.32 21.05 11.35
N SER A 326 22.88 19.85 11.61
CA SER A 326 23.67 18.75 12.14
C SER A 326 23.46 17.48 11.33
N ILE A 327 24.48 16.63 11.33
CA ILE A 327 24.45 15.30 10.73
C ILE A 327 24.34 14.29 11.88
N LYS A 328 23.42 13.34 11.74
CA LYS A 328 23.34 12.15 12.60
C LYS A 328 23.57 10.93 11.72
N SER A 329 24.67 10.26 11.93
CA SER A 329 24.98 9.00 11.25
C SER A 329 24.34 7.85 12.03
N ASN A 330 23.87 6.83 11.31
CA ASN A 330 23.47 5.57 11.91
C ASN A 330 24.68 4.68 12.25
N MET A 331 25.88 5.11 11.85
CA MET A 331 27.12 4.53 12.29
C MET A 331 27.77 5.43 13.35
N ASP A 332 28.07 4.86 14.47
CA ASP A 332 28.69 5.54 15.59
C ASP A 332 29.98 6.24 15.15
N GLY A 333 30.09 7.54 15.44
CA GLY A 333 31.02 8.52 14.89
C GLY A 333 32.53 8.28 15.12
N THR A 334 32.99 7.11 14.85
CA THR A 334 34.41 6.81 14.68
C THR A 334 34.69 6.64 13.19
N ASP A 335 35.53 7.50 12.63
CA ASP A 335 36.15 7.38 11.31
C ASP A 335 36.82 6.01 11.15
N LYS A 336 36.06 4.96 11.03
CA LYS A 336 36.61 3.66 10.68
C LYS A 336 36.49 3.47 9.19
N ASN A 337 37.62 3.68 8.53
CA ASN A 337 37.90 3.07 7.23
C ASN A 337 37.52 1.58 7.30
N THR A 338 36.36 1.23 6.81
CA THR A 338 36.09 -0.15 6.51
C THR A 338 37.02 -0.55 5.39
N VAL A 339 37.73 -1.62 5.62
CA VAL A 339 38.77 -2.27 4.83
C VAL A 339 38.80 -1.79 3.36
N GLY A 340 39.71 -0.84 3.07
CA GLY A 340 40.03 -0.45 1.70
C GLY A 340 39.04 0.44 0.95
N GLY A 341 38.05 1.00 1.60
CA GLY A 341 37.08 1.93 1.00
C GLY A 341 37.57 3.38 0.99
N PRO A 342 37.06 4.22 0.11
CA PRO A 342 37.32 5.66 0.12
C PRO A 342 36.79 6.29 1.41
N GLU A 343 37.38 7.43 1.74
CA GLU A 343 37.00 8.21 2.92
C GLU A 343 35.49 8.47 2.97
N THR A 344 34.84 8.02 4.04
CA THR A 344 33.38 8.12 4.21
C THR A 344 32.95 9.42 4.87
N ARG A 345 33.87 10.36 5.10
CA ARG A 345 33.61 11.65 5.74
C ARG A 345 32.54 12.44 4.96
N ILE A 346 31.49 12.84 5.65
CA ILE A 346 30.44 13.67 5.08
C ILE A 346 30.79 15.16 5.20
N VAL A 347 30.73 15.88 4.09
CA VAL A 347 30.99 17.33 4.05
C VAL A 347 29.67 18.08 4.17
N LYS A 348 29.41 18.62 5.35
CA LYS A 348 28.14 19.28 5.69
C LYS A 348 27.78 20.43 4.76
N ASP A 349 28.77 21.22 4.34
CA ASP A 349 28.51 22.39 3.49
C ASP A 349 27.98 21.99 2.10
N GLU A 350 28.31 20.82 1.63
CA GLU A 350 27.85 20.28 0.34
C GLU A 350 26.42 19.76 0.37
N LEU A 351 25.85 19.55 1.57
CA LEU A 351 24.44 19.17 1.73
C LEU A 351 23.48 20.37 1.70
N LYS A 352 24.01 21.59 1.74
CA LYS A 352 23.17 22.80 1.79
C LYS A 352 22.28 22.95 0.56
N GLU A 353 22.77 22.58 -0.61
CA GLU A 353 22.03 22.68 -1.87
C GLU A 353 20.83 21.70 -1.89
N THR A 354 21.02 20.47 -1.42
CA THR A 354 19.97 19.46 -1.36
C THR A 354 19.12 19.54 -0.10
N GLY A 355 19.60 20.23 0.93
CA GLY A 355 18.88 20.54 2.16
C GLY A 355 18.69 19.36 3.10
N ALA A 356 17.88 19.53 4.13
CA ALA A 356 17.58 18.51 5.14
C ALA A 356 16.98 17.24 4.50
N GLY A 357 17.29 16.05 5.11
CA GLY A 357 16.78 14.79 4.58
C GLY A 357 17.53 13.57 5.08
N LEU A 358 17.10 12.41 4.56
CA LEU A 358 17.78 11.12 4.71
C LEU A 358 18.73 10.94 3.52
N TYR A 359 19.93 10.47 3.79
CA TYR A 359 21.01 10.32 2.82
C TYR A 359 21.62 8.93 2.86
N ALA A 360 22.13 8.49 1.71
CA ALA A 360 23.03 7.38 1.58
C ALA A 360 24.31 7.83 0.89
N SER A 361 25.44 7.36 1.40
CA SER A 361 26.76 7.56 0.82
C SER A 361 27.27 6.23 0.32
N TRP A 362 27.63 6.16 -0.96
CA TRP A 362 28.36 5.03 -1.53
C TRP A 362 29.79 5.42 -1.80
N ALA A 363 30.62 4.41 -1.76
CA ALA A 363 32.02 4.55 -2.07
C ALA A 363 32.42 3.51 -3.12
N PHE A 364 33.21 3.88 -4.10
CA PHE A 364 33.82 2.93 -5.00
C PHE A 364 35.28 3.25 -5.25
N LYS A 365 36.05 2.20 -5.49
CA LYS A 365 37.45 2.26 -5.81
C LYS A 365 37.68 1.73 -7.21
N VAL A 366 38.39 2.51 -8.03
CA VAL A 366 38.81 2.12 -9.36
C VAL A 366 40.27 1.80 -9.39
N ASN A 367 40.67 0.78 -10.19
CA ASN A 367 41.98 0.23 -10.31
C ASN A 367 42.50 -0.33 -8.98
N TYR A 368 41.64 -1.04 -8.26
CA TYR A 368 41.98 -1.68 -7.00
C TYR A 368 43.20 -2.63 -7.13
N SER A 369 43.25 -3.36 -8.26
CA SER A 369 44.39 -4.28 -8.53
C SER A 369 45.62 -3.58 -9.08
N GLY A 370 45.52 -2.32 -9.50
CA GLY A 370 46.61 -1.58 -10.11
C GLY A 370 47.00 -2.01 -11.54
N ASP A 371 46.10 -2.73 -12.23
CA ASP A 371 46.36 -3.33 -13.55
C ASP A 371 45.80 -2.52 -14.73
N LEU A 372 45.04 -1.46 -14.48
CA LEU A 372 44.53 -0.59 -15.52
C LEU A 372 45.64 0.29 -16.09
N SER A 373 45.64 0.39 -17.42
CA SER A 373 46.48 1.32 -18.17
C SER A 373 45.63 2.02 -19.21
N GLY A 374 45.87 3.30 -19.45
CA GLY A 374 45.11 4.11 -20.38
C GLY A 374 44.00 4.94 -19.73
N SER A 375 43.22 5.64 -20.53
CA SER A 375 42.21 6.57 -20.04
C SER A 375 40.83 5.93 -19.86
N TYR A 376 40.19 6.26 -18.78
CA TYR A 376 38.89 5.70 -18.37
C TYR A 376 37.93 6.79 -17.90
N ARG A 377 36.64 6.45 -17.97
CA ARG A 377 35.57 7.23 -17.35
C ARG A 377 34.63 6.30 -16.57
N VAL A 378 33.92 6.86 -15.63
CA VAL A 378 32.93 6.14 -14.83
C VAL A 378 31.56 6.73 -15.09
N LEU A 379 30.61 5.86 -15.39
CA LEU A 379 29.19 6.17 -15.43
C LEU A 379 28.56 5.67 -14.13
N GLU A 380 28.18 6.59 -13.27
CA GLU A 380 27.46 6.36 -12.04
C GLU A 380 25.96 6.45 -12.31
N GLN A 381 25.19 5.43 -11.86
CA GLN A 381 23.74 5.36 -12.01
C GLN A 381 23.09 5.60 -10.65
N ILE A 382 22.63 6.80 -10.43
CA ILE A 382 21.92 7.18 -9.20
C ILE A 382 20.60 6.40 -9.12
N PRO A 383 20.29 5.72 -8.01
CA PRO A 383 19.06 4.99 -7.87
C PRO A 383 17.82 5.88 -8.10
N GLU A 384 16.82 5.32 -8.75
CA GLU A 384 15.49 5.97 -8.81
C GLU A 384 14.98 6.21 -7.38
N GLY A 385 14.34 7.35 -7.13
CA GLY A 385 13.94 7.76 -5.78
C GLY A 385 15.06 8.38 -4.95
N MET A 386 16.19 8.70 -5.59
CA MET A 386 17.28 9.44 -4.97
C MET A 386 17.73 10.62 -5.83
N GLN A 387 18.28 11.63 -5.17
CA GLN A 387 18.89 12.82 -5.78
C GLN A 387 20.36 12.89 -5.42
N LEU A 388 21.23 13.03 -6.41
CA LEU A 388 22.66 13.25 -6.18
C LEU A 388 22.87 14.57 -5.42
N ALA A 389 23.57 14.50 -4.29
CA ALA A 389 23.98 15.66 -3.53
C ALA A 389 25.36 16.15 -3.99
N TYR A 390 26.34 15.30 -3.95
CA TYR A 390 27.70 15.64 -4.42
C TYR A 390 28.53 14.37 -4.69
N ILE A 391 29.64 14.57 -5.40
CA ILE A 391 30.68 13.57 -5.62
C ILE A 391 32.01 14.12 -5.09
N ARG A 392 32.78 13.28 -4.37
CA ARG A 392 34.15 13.53 -3.96
C ARG A 392 35.08 12.49 -4.57
N ILE A 393 36.30 12.90 -4.87
CA ILE A 393 37.31 12.01 -5.43
C ILE A 393 38.64 12.18 -4.68
N LYS A 394 39.30 11.06 -4.42
CA LYS A 394 40.64 10.99 -3.89
C LYS A 394 41.52 10.09 -4.74
N TRP A 395 42.60 10.61 -5.19
CA TRP A 395 43.68 9.80 -5.81
C TRP A 395 44.56 9.20 -4.76
N ILE A 396 44.88 7.92 -4.91
CA ILE A 396 45.75 7.19 -4.03
C ILE A 396 46.97 6.72 -4.83
N GLY A 397 48.16 7.22 -4.48
CA GLY A 397 49.43 6.92 -5.16
C GLY A 397 50.00 8.10 -5.96
N GLU A 398 51.22 8.00 -6.46
CA GLU A 398 51.88 9.05 -7.25
C GLU A 398 51.51 9.03 -8.75
N GLY A 399 50.28 8.70 -9.06
CA GLY A 399 49.79 8.65 -10.44
C GLY A 399 49.57 10.01 -11.08
N GLN A 400 49.46 9.98 -12.39
CA GLN A 400 49.49 11.14 -13.25
C GLN A 400 48.64 12.32 -12.82
N LYS A 401 49.30 13.42 -12.67
CA LYS A 401 48.75 14.73 -12.32
C LYS A 401 48.11 15.45 -13.49
N ASN A 402 47.85 14.83 -14.67
CA ASN A 402 47.38 15.55 -15.82
C ASN A 402 46.69 14.79 -16.91
N ASN A 403 45.52 15.26 -17.30
CA ASN A 403 45.14 15.36 -18.70
C ASN A 403 44.02 16.35 -18.98
N GLY A 404 44.31 17.62 -19.03
CA GLY A 404 43.38 18.61 -19.57
C GLY A 404 42.90 18.34 -21.01
N SER A 405 43.58 17.43 -21.75
CA SER A 405 43.16 16.97 -23.06
C SER A 405 42.01 15.96 -23.07
N ILE A 406 41.80 15.22 -21.98
CA ILE A 406 40.67 14.29 -21.87
C ILE A 406 39.39 15.00 -21.49
N GLN A 407 39.45 15.97 -20.59
CA GLN A 407 38.29 16.79 -20.25
C GLN A 407 37.70 17.52 -21.47
N SER A 408 38.55 18.01 -22.38
CA SER A 408 38.04 18.64 -23.61
C SER A 408 37.38 17.66 -24.58
N LYS A 409 37.88 16.42 -24.69
CA LYS A 409 37.28 15.41 -25.57
C LYS A 409 35.95 14.89 -25.10
N ILE A 410 35.69 14.80 -23.82
CA ILE A 410 34.38 14.38 -23.32
C ILE A 410 33.36 15.52 -23.48
N ILE A 411 33.74 16.76 -23.19
CA ILE A 411 32.85 17.91 -23.39
C ILE A 411 32.41 17.99 -24.85
N GLU A 412 33.33 17.71 -25.81
CA GLU A 412 33.00 17.70 -27.23
C GLU A 412 32.03 16.58 -27.64
N ASN A 413 32.00 15.46 -26.92
CA ASN A 413 31.17 14.28 -27.22
C ASN A 413 29.99 14.07 -26.23
N LEU A 414 29.82 14.93 -25.23
CA LEU A 414 28.66 14.94 -24.39
C LEU A 414 27.46 15.44 -25.20
N GLY A 415 26.53 14.54 -25.55
CA GLY A 415 25.27 14.92 -26.19
C GLY A 415 24.48 15.94 -25.34
N GLU A 416 23.43 16.51 -25.90
CA GLU A 416 22.59 17.49 -25.21
C GLU A 416 22.05 17.00 -23.84
N GLY A 417 21.92 17.92 -22.89
CA GLY A 417 21.27 17.73 -21.59
C GLY A 417 22.20 17.37 -20.44
N TRP A 418 23.53 17.31 -20.63
CA TRP A 418 24.47 17.17 -19.52
C TRP A 418 24.83 18.51 -18.89
N THR A 419 24.89 18.57 -17.57
CA THR A 419 25.28 19.75 -16.79
C THR A 419 26.56 19.48 -16.04
N SER A 420 27.53 20.38 -16.16
CA SER A 420 28.80 20.28 -15.40
C SER A 420 28.61 20.70 -13.95
N LYS A 421 29.17 19.92 -13.03
CA LYS A 421 29.24 20.21 -11.60
C LYS A 421 30.66 20.06 -11.09
N SER A 422 31.05 20.88 -10.12
CA SER A 422 32.39 20.80 -9.53
C SER A 422 32.53 19.60 -8.63
N ILE A 423 33.65 18.88 -8.76
CA ILE A 423 34.05 17.83 -7.81
C ILE A 423 34.60 18.51 -6.56
N LYS A 424 34.27 17.92 -5.41
CA LYS A 424 34.85 18.34 -4.14
C LYS A 424 36.11 17.52 -3.86
N ALA A 425 37.24 18.23 -3.81
CA ALA A 425 38.51 17.62 -3.45
C ALA A 425 38.58 17.35 -1.94
N ASN A 426 39.33 16.31 -1.56
CA ASN A 426 39.75 16.12 -0.17
C ASN A 426 40.69 17.24 0.28
N ASP A 427 40.59 17.59 1.55
CA ASP A 427 41.51 18.58 2.15
C ASP A 427 42.99 18.20 1.99
N ASP A 428 43.25 16.87 1.87
CA ASP A 428 44.56 16.29 1.69
C ASP A 428 45.03 16.17 0.24
N ASP A 429 44.10 16.37 -0.74
CA ASP A 429 44.35 16.18 -2.16
C ASP A 429 44.33 17.52 -2.93
N LYS A 430 45.23 18.44 -2.56
CA LYS A 430 45.34 19.78 -3.19
C LYS A 430 45.73 19.71 -4.66
N GLU A 431 46.07 18.55 -5.19
CA GLU A 431 46.53 18.35 -6.54
C GLU A 431 45.61 17.56 -7.44
N SER A 432 44.40 17.22 -6.99
CA SER A 432 43.42 16.54 -7.84
C SER A 432 43.06 17.40 -9.04
N ARG A 433 43.28 16.86 -10.22
CA ARG A 433 43.04 17.59 -11.48
C ARG A 433 41.69 17.27 -12.11
N ILE A 434 40.93 16.36 -11.52
CA ILE A 434 39.56 16.14 -11.85
C ILE A 434 38.75 17.20 -11.09
N THR A 435 38.29 18.21 -11.83
CA THR A 435 37.58 19.34 -11.22
C THR A 435 36.09 19.26 -11.37
N ASN A 436 35.61 18.50 -12.35
CA ASN A 436 34.20 18.45 -12.70
C ASN A 436 33.71 17.02 -12.95
N TYR A 437 32.41 16.82 -12.72
CA TYR A 437 31.64 15.70 -13.23
C TYR A 437 30.40 16.24 -13.95
N TYR A 438 29.75 15.41 -14.75
CA TYR A 438 28.61 15.80 -15.55
C TYR A 438 27.38 15.02 -15.12
N VAL A 439 26.20 15.66 -15.04
CA VAL A 439 24.94 15.07 -14.58
C VAL A 439 23.89 15.20 -15.67
N LYS A 440 23.16 14.10 -15.92
CA LYS A 440 21.99 14.05 -16.78
C LYS A 440 20.96 13.08 -16.18
N GLY A 441 19.82 13.60 -15.72
CA GLY A 441 18.82 12.80 -15.02
C GLY A 441 19.45 12.07 -13.82
N ASN A 442 19.28 10.76 -13.77
CA ASN A 442 19.83 9.91 -12.70
C ASN A 442 21.23 9.35 -13.04
N GLN A 443 21.98 10.02 -13.88
CA GLN A 443 23.33 9.60 -14.25
C GLN A 443 24.35 10.67 -13.91
N ALA A 444 25.52 10.23 -13.44
CA ALA A 444 26.68 11.09 -13.29
C ALA A 444 27.89 10.47 -14.03
N LEU A 445 28.56 11.26 -14.84
CA LEU A 445 29.72 10.86 -15.60
C LEU A 445 30.97 11.51 -14.99
N ILE A 446 31.96 10.70 -14.63
CA ILE A 446 33.20 11.11 -14.01
C ILE A 446 34.35 10.67 -14.91
N GLU A 447 35.21 11.62 -15.30
CA GLU A 447 36.43 11.31 -15.99
C GLU A 447 37.54 11.01 -15.02
N LEU A 448 38.13 9.85 -15.18
CA LEU A 448 39.24 9.45 -14.32
C LEU A 448 40.64 9.83 -14.85
N GLY A 449 40.72 10.20 -16.13
CA GLY A 449 42.03 10.45 -16.76
C GLY A 449 42.78 9.16 -17.09
N ASP A 450 44.07 9.26 -17.26
CA ASP A 450 44.95 8.21 -17.75
C ASP A 450 45.62 7.45 -16.59
N PHE A 451 45.38 6.16 -16.50
CA PHE A 451 46.12 5.25 -15.61
C PHE A 451 47.39 4.80 -16.30
N TYR A 452 48.49 5.22 -15.81
CA TYR A 452 49.80 4.93 -16.43
C TYR A 452 50.33 3.58 -15.99
N ALA A 453 50.56 2.70 -16.95
CA ALA A 453 51.21 1.41 -16.79
C ALA A 453 52.75 1.55 -16.78
N GLY A 454 53.33 2.29 -15.84
CA GLY A 454 54.75 2.51 -15.79
C GLY A 454 55.35 2.17 -14.47
N LYS A 455 56.09 1.08 -14.42
CA LYS A 455 56.90 0.54 -13.34
C LYS A 455 56.17 0.06 -12.06
N VAL A 456 56.46 -1.16 -11.77
CA VAL A 456 55.89 -2.18 -10.89
C VAL A 456 55.76 -1.82 -9.41
N THR A 457 56.07 -0.62 -8.97
CA THR A 457 56.09 -0.29 -7.55
C THR A 457 54.93 0.57 -7.04
N ASP A 458 54.21 1.26 -7.92
CA ASP A 458 53.21 2.21 -7.47
C ASP A 458 51.88 1.94 -8.12
N LYS A 459 51.01 1.22 -7.39
CA LYS A 459 49.62 0.96 -7.82
C LYS A 459 48.77 2.19 -7.56
N TYR A 460 48.30 2.79 -8.63
CA TYR A 460 47.37 3.94 -8.54
C TYR A 460 45.95 3.50 -8.52
N SER A 461 45.17 4.03 -7.61
CA SER A 461 43.72 3.85 -7.53
C SER A 461 43.00 5.18 -7.33
N VAL A 462 41.76 5.22 -7.69
CA VAL A 462 40.88 6.36 -7.45
C VAL A 462 39.73 5.93 -6.55
N ASP A 463 39.61 6.63 -5.43
CA ASP A 463 38.49 6.47 -4.51
C ASP A 463 37.45 7.56 -4.81
N VAL A 464 36.20 7.15 -5.00
CA VAL A 464 35.08 8.05 -5.30
C VAL A 464 34.00 7.86 -4.25
N GLN A 465 33.56 8.93 -3.64
CA GLN A 465 32.39 8.99 -2.77
C GLN A 465 31.24 9.64 -3.52
N VAL A 466 30.10 8.99 -3.50
CA VAL A 466 28.83 9.48 -4.09
C VAL A 466 27.82 9.62 -2.97
N VAL A 467 27.29 10.80 -2.76
CA VAL A 467 26.31 11.09 -1.69
C VAL A 467 24.99 11.47 -2.33
N CYS A 468 23.93 10.74 -1.96
CA CYS A 468 22.60 10.94 -2.50
C CYS A 468 21.59 11.14 -1.37
N LYS A 469 20.63 12.04 -1.62
CA LYS A 469 19.46 12.29 -0.78
C LYS A 469 18.32 11.38 -1.22
N VAL A 470 17.64 10.78 -0.27
CA VAL A 470 16.40 10.04 -0.54
C VAL A 470 15.27 11.00 -0.87
N THR A 471 14.57 10.73 -1.97
CA THR A 471 13.40 11.50 -2.43
C THR A 471 12.19 10.61 -2.66
N ASP A 472 12.33 9.29 -2.49
CA ASP A 472 11.28 8.31 -2.69
C ASP A 472 10.12 8.53 -1.69
N PRO A 473 8.88 8.75 -2.19
CA PRO A 473 7.72 8.98 -1.33
C PRO A 473 7.36 7.75 -0.47
N LYS A 474 7.64 6.54 -0.91
CA LYS A 474 7.36 5.33 -0.13
C LYS A 474 8.22 5.29 1.14
N VAL A 475 9.48 5.69 1.03
CA VAL A 475 10.37 5.82 2.19
C VAL A 475 9.93 6.98 3.08
N LEU A 476 9.72 8.16 2.48
CA LEU A 476 9.57 9.40 3.23
C LEU A 476 8.16 9.61 3.80
N LEU A 477 7.13 9.07 3.14
CA LEU A 477 5.74 9.20 3.56
C LEU A 477 5.11 7.85 3.91
N GLY A 478 5.44 6.79 3.15
CA GLY A 478 4.91 5.45 3.38
C GLY A 478 5.59 4.71 4.54
N SER A 479 6.74 5.19 5.02
CA SER A 479 7.60 4.47 6.00
C SER A 479 7.92 3.03 5.56
N GLU A 480 7.90 2.79 4.24
CA GLU A 480 8.20 1.50 3.65
C GLU A 480 9.71 1.27 3.59
N GLU A 481 10.12 0.03 3.74
CA GLU A 481 11.49 -0.38 3.46
C GLU A 481 11.67 -0.50 1.94
N VAL A 482 12.46 0.40 1.36
CA VAL A 482 12.78 0.42 -0.07
C VAL A 482 14.25 0.09 -0.27
N LYS A 483 14.51 -0.88 -1.14
CA LYS A 483 15.86 -1.25 -1.54
C LYS A 483 16.32 -0.38 -2.71
N PHE A 484 17.40 0.34 -2.51
CA PHE A 484 18.08 1.12 -3.54
C PHE A 484 19.33 0.39 -4.00
N THR A 485 19.48 0.23 -5.31
CA THR A 485 20.67 -0.34 -5.93
C THR A 485 21.42 0.76 -6.66
N ASN A 486 22.61 1.06 -6.21
CA ASN A 486 23.47 2.04 -6.85
C ASN A 486 24.51 1.32 -7.70
N ASN A 487 24.49 1.53 -9.01
CA ASN A 487 25.37 0.91 -9.99
C ASN A 487 26.44 1.89 -10.47
N VAL A 488 27.61 1.36 -10.78
CA VAL A 488 28.69 2.09 -11.40
C VAL A 488 29.31 1.27 -12.52
N ILE A 489 29.60 1.90 -13.65
CA ILE A 489 30.18 1.27 -14.83
C ILE A 489 31.48 1.98 -15.16
N LEU A 490 32.56 1.21 -15.22
CA LEU A 490 33.85 1.67 -15.73
C LEU A 490 33.86 1.52 -17.26
N GLN A 491 34.12 2.60 -17.96
CA GLN A 491 34.15 2.64 -19.41
C GLN A 491 35.52 3.10 -19.93
N ASN A 492 35.84 2.75 -21.17
CA ASN A 492 36.96 3.37 -21.87
C ASN A 492 36.73 4.88 -22.07
N ALA A 493 37.75 5.62 -22.47
CA ALA A 493 37.73 7.10 -22.49
C ALA A 493 36.56 7.69 -23.31
N ASP A 494 36.21 7.07 -24.43
CA ASP A 494 35.13 7.55 -25.32
C ASP A 494 33.74 6.99 -24.97
N GLY A 495 33.68 6.05 -23.99
CA GLY A 495 32.45 5.42 -23.52
C GLY A 495 31.78 4.44 -24.48
N THR A 496 32.50 4.03 -25.51
CA THR A 496 31.97 3.06 -26.48
C THR A 496 32.01 1.63 -25.96
N LYS A 497 32.79 1.39 -24.89
CA LYS A 497 32.95 0.05 -24.29
C LYS A 497 32.92 0.08 -22.76
N ASP A 498 32.05 -0.74 -22.22
CA ASP A 498 32.06 -1.05 -20.78
C ASP A 498 33.19 -2.04 -20.48
N ILE A 499 34.03 -1.67 -19.51
CA ILE A 499 35.20 -2.43 -19.10
C ILE A 499 34.87 -3.32 -17.89
N ASP A 500 34.19 -2.75 -16.92
CA ASP A 500 33.81 -3.43 -15.67
C ASP A 500 32.64 -2.69 -14.99
N GLY A 501 32.02 -3.30 -14.01
CA GLY A 501 30.95 -2.68 -13.25
C GLY A 501 30.85 -3.21 -11.83
N ALA A 502 30.29 -2.39 -10.96
CA ALA A 502 30.01 -2.75 -9.59
C ALA A 502 28.68 -2.14 -9.13
N HIS A 503 28.09 -2.75 -8.14
CA HIS A 503 26.91 -2.18 -7.50
C HIS A 503 26.90 -2.44 -6.00
N SER A 504 26.16 -1.63 -5.30
CA SER A 504 25.94 -1.79 -3.87
C SER A 504 24.49 -1.42 -3.54
N ASN A 505 23.94 -2.11 -2.56
CA ASN A 505 22.55 -1.96 -2.18
C ASN A 505 22.44 -1.31 -0.78
N VAL A 506 21.36 -0.57 -0.59
CA VAL A 506 20.92 -0.12 0.73
C VAL A 506 19.40 -0.27 0.81
N THR A 507 18.91 -0.73 1.94
CA THR A 507 17.49 -0.72 2.25
C THR A 507 17.25 0.40 3.26
N LEU A 508 16.34 1.31 2.93
CA LEU A 508 16.05 2.48 3.74
C LEU A 508 14.56 2.59 4.00
N SER A 509 14.25 2.99 5.22
CA SER A 509 12.92 3.44 5.63
C SER A 509 13.07 4.65 6.53
N MET A 510 12.05 5.47 6.62
CA MET A 510 12.06 6.64 7.48
C MET A 510 10.69 6.92 8.07
N LYS A 511 10.65 7.10 9.39
CA LYS A 511 9.44 7.56 10.07
C LYS A 511 9.43 9.09 10.14
N ASN A 512 8.50 9.70 9.44
CA ASN A 512 8.27 11.14 9.46
C ASN A 512 7.03 11.56 10.27
N ILE A 513 6.45 10.63 10.98
CA ILE A 513 5.39 10.84 11.96
C ILE A 513 5.83 10.16 13.26
N THR A 514 5.67 10.84 14.37
CA THR A 514 5.73 10.23 15.71
C THR A 514 4.47 10.57 16.46
N LYS A 515 3.98 9.64 17.28
CA LYS A 515 2.75 9.83 18.05
C LYS A 515 2.97 9.39 19.49
N SER A 516 2.45 10.17 20.41
CA SER A 516 2.48 9.87 21.84
C SER A 516 1.16 10.23 22.49
N GLN A 517 0.92 9.68 23.68
CA GLN A 517 -0.30 9.90 24.43
C GLN A 517 -0.03 9.98 25.92
N VAL A 518 -0.86 10.77 26.62
CA VAL A 518 -0.83 10.91 28.08
C VAL A 518 -2.27 10.85 28.59
N GLN A 519 -2.56 9.88 29.44
CA GLN A 519 -3.86 9.77 30.10
C GLN A 519 -4.02 10.81 31.21
N ASN A 520 -5.19 11.45 31.27
CA ASN A 520 -5.60 12.36 32.34
C ASN A 520 -7.06 12.07 32.71
N GLY A 521 -7.25 11.20 33.69
CA GLY A 521 -8.59 10.73 34.08
C GLY A 521 -9.26 9.99 32.88
N GLN A 522 -10.48 10.43 32.50
CA GLN A 522 -11.23 9.92 31.38
C GLN A 522 -10.66 10.39 30.02
N LYS A 523 -9.78 11.37 30.02
CA LYS A 523 -9.24 11.97 28.79
C LYS A 523 -7.85 11.46 28.46
N ILE A 524 -7.53 11.48 27.19
CA ILE A 524 -6.20 11.21 26.67
C ILE A 524 -5.76 12.42 25.84
N ASN A 525 -4.59 12.96 26.20
CA ASN A 525 -3.93 14.02 25.42
C ASN A 525 -2.99 13.36 24.41
N TYR A 526 -3.20 13.61 23.14
CA TYR A 526 -2.36 13.12 22.05
C TYR A 526 -1.41 14.19 21.56
N THR A 527 -0.22 13.76 21.17
CA THR A 527 0.77 14.59 20.50
C THR A 527 1.26 13.85 19.28
N ILE A 528 1.19 14.51 18.11
CA ILE A 528 1.76 14.03 16.86
C ILE A 528 2.82 15.03 16.43
N GLU A 529 4.00 14.56 16.08
CA GLU A 529 5.02 15.37 15.43
C GLU A 529 5.23 14.85 13.99
N THR A 530 5.35 15.78 13.04
CA THR A 530 5.54 15.45 11.63
C THR A 530 6.84 16.06 11.12
N ASN A 531 7.43 15.42 10.08
CA ASN A 531 8.62 15.93 9.40
C ASN A 531 9.79 16.22 10.36
N SER A 532 10.27 15.17 11.03
CA SER A 532 11.27 15.26 12.09
C SER A 532 12.55 16.03 11.70
N LEU A 533 12.93 15.99 10.43
CA LEU A 533 14.12 16.65 9.90
C LEU A 533 13.84 18.07 9.35
N ASN A 534 12.61 18.49 9.32
CA ASN A 534 12.21 19.75 8.65
C ASN A 534 12.65 19.80 7.17
N GLN A 535 12.55 18.65 6.50
CA GLN A 535 12.95 18.47 5.10
C GLN A 535 11.80 18.83 4.15
N ASP A 536 12.13 19.07 2.89
CA ASP A 536 11.14 19.20 1.83
C ASP A 536 10.63 17.81 1.44
N LEU A 537 9.41 17.45 1.88
CA LEU A 537 8.80 16.14 1.61
C LEU A 537 8.19 16.11 0.20
N PRO A 538 8.18 14.94 -0.46
CA PRO A 538 7.54 14.81 -1.77
C PRO A 538 6.03 15.05 -1.68
N SER A 539 5.48 15.80 -2.63
CA SER A 539 4.04 16.04 -2.74
C SER A 539 3.63 16.05 -4.20
N ASN A 540 2.58 15.32 -4.51
CA ASN A 540 1.94 15.35 -5.83
C ASN A 540 0.83 16.41 -5.91
N SER A 541 0.60 17.16 -4.84
CA SER A 541 -0.40 18.22 -4.78
C SER A 541 0.12 19.51 -5.36
N ALA A 542 -0.69 20.16 -6.19
CA ALA A 542 -0.33 21.45 -6.83
C ALA A 542 -0.12 22.59 -5.82
N ASP A 543 -0.70 22.48 -4.61
CA ASP A 543 -0.58 23.47 -3.53
C ASP A 543 0.59 23.19 -2.56
N ASN A 544 1.44 22.20 -2.88
CA ASN A 544 2.59 21.79 -2.05
C ASN A 544 2.23 21.41 -0.62
N LYS A 545 1.04 20.83 -0.41
CA LYS A 545 0.60 20.35 0.90
C LYS A 545 0.52 18.83 0.93
N LEU A 546 0.66 18.30 2.12
CA LEU A 546 0.41 16.91 2.45
C LEU A 546 -0.82 16.82 3.35
N LYS A 547 -1.46 15.66 3.41
CA LYS A 547 -2.58 15.40 4.30
C LYS A 547 -2.20 14.32 5.30
N LEU A 548 -2.15 14.71 6.57
CA LEU A 548 -2.05 13.78 7.69
C LEU A 548 -3.45 13.26 8.01
N VAL A 549 -3.59 11.97 8.15
CA VAL A 549 -4.80 11.30 8.65
C VAL A 549 -4.50 10.77 10.03
N ASP A 550 -5.40 11.05 10.95
CA ASP A 550 -5.37 10.50 12.30
C ASP A 550 -6.69 9.77 12.58
N GLU A 551 -6.61 8.46 12.69
CA GLU A 551 -7.76 7.56 12.81
C GLU A 551 -7.96 7.14 14.24
N LEU A 552 -9.02 7.68 14.86
CA LEU A 552 -9.35 7.43 16.24
C LEU A 552 -10.18 6.15 16.38
N GLY A 553 -9.85 5.33 17.38
CA GLY A 553 -10.66 4.16 17.73
C GLY A 553 -12.09 4.54 18.12
N SER A 554 -13.02 3.60 17.96
CA SER A 554 -14.47 3.82 18.16
C SER A 554 -14.85 4.32 19.57
N ASN A 555 -14.00 4.02 20.57
CA ASN A 555 -14.22 4.45 21.95
C ASN A 555 -13.69 5.86 22.27
N LEU A 556 -13.14 6.55 21.27
CA LEU A 556 -12.58 7.90 21.44
C LEU A 556 -13.52 8.95 20.87
N ILE A 557 -13.82 9.95 21.68
CA ILE A 557 -14.59 11.12 21.30
C ILE A 557 -13.65 12.31 21.27
N LEU A 558 -13.36 12.81 20.08
CA LEU A 558 -12.42 13.92 19.87
C LEU A 558 -13.04 15.25 20.34
N ASP A 559 -12.28 16.01 21.12
CA ASP A 559 -12.61 17.40 21.46
C ASP A 559 -11.98 18.32 20.42
N LEU A 560 -12.78 18.74 19.45
CA LEU A 560 -12.32 19.52 18.29
C LEU A 560 -11.77 20.91 18.66
N ASP A 561 -12.22 21.49 19.79
CA ASP A 561 -11.72 22.79 20.27
C ASP A 561 -10.30 22.72 20.85
N THR A 562 -9.81 21.52 21.14
CA THR A 562 -8.48 21.32 21.73
C THR A 562 -7.38 21.15 20.69
N ILE A 563 -7.74 21.04 19.40
CA ILE A 563 -6.78 20.80 18.34
C ILE A 563 -5.91 22.04 18.13
N LYS A 564 -4.60 21.84 18.24
CA LYS A 564 -3.59 22.86 17.98
C LYS A 564 -2.56 22.30 17.00
N VAL A 565 -2.19 23.13 16.04
CA VAL A 565 -1.13 22.85 15.07
C VAL A 565 -0.08 23.93 15.21
N GLU A 566 1.09 23.57 15.68
CA GLU A 566 2.16 24.51 16.04
C GLU A 566 3.45 24.18 15.29
N ASP A 567 4.23 25.18 14.96
CA ASP A 567 5.58 25.02 14.46
C ASP A 567 6.58 24.74 15.58
N THR A 568 7.86 24.62 15.25
CA THR A 568 8.94 24.35 16.21
C THR A 568 9.18 25.46 17.23
N GLN A 569 8.59 26.65 17.01
CA GLN A 569 8.68 27.79 17.92
C GLN A 569 7.41 27.95 18.77
N GLY A 570 6.45 27.02 18.65
CA GLY A 570 5.15 27.07 19.33
C GLY A 570 4.18 28.09 18.72
N LYS A 571 4.45 28.59 17.50
CA LYS A 571 3.55 29.48 16.79
C LYS A 571 2.46 28.67 16.11
N GLN A 572 1.21 29.08 16.32
CA GLN A 572 0.04 28.49 15.68
C GLN A 572 0.16 28.57 14.16
N VAL A 573 -0.02 27.45 13.49
CA VAL A 573 -0.06 27.32 12.04
C VAL A 573 -1.52 27.19 11.61
N ASN A 574 -1.99 28.17 10.83
CA ASN A 574 -3.33 28.11 10.27
C ASN A 574 -3.36 27.10 9.12
N THR A 575 -4.12 26.03 9.31
CA THR A 575 -4.26 24.97 8.33
C THR A 575 -5.69 24.46 8.27
N ARG A 576 -6.04 23.82 7.17
CA ARG A 576 -7.34 23.20 7.01
C ARG A 576 -7.38 21.88 7.77
N ILE A 577 -8.41 21.73 8.59
CA ILE A 577 -8.65 20.55 9.40
C ILE A 577 -10.06 20.05 9.10
N SER A 578 -10.20 18.77 8.81
CA SER A 578 -11.47 18.10 8.62
C SER A 578 -11.60 16.91 9.56
N TYR A 579 -12.84 16.60 9.95
CA TYR A 579 -13.13 15.46 10.82
C TYR A 579 -14.40 14.76 10.37
N GLU A 580 -14.26 13.47 10.09
CA GLU A 580 -15.35 12.64 9.60
C GLU A 580 -15.06 11.15 9.89
N ASN A 581 -16.08 10.39 10.30
CA ASN A 581 -15.97 8.95 10.52
C ASN A 581 -14.77 8.56 11.41
N ASN A 582 -14.59 9.27 12.51
CA ASN A 582 -13.46 9.15 13.45
C ASN A 582 -12.07 9.38 12.81
N LYS A 583 -12.01 10.03 11.65
CA LYS A 583 -10.76 10.40 10.99
C LYS A 583 -10.59 11.91 11.00
N LEU A 584 -9.50 12.34 11.60
CA LEU A 584 -9.04 13.72 11.60
C LEU A 584 -8.04 13.88 10.44
N GLU A 585 -8.37 14.68 9.44
CA GLU A 585 -7.44 15.02 8.36
C GLU A 585 -6.93 16.45 8.54
N ILE A 586 -5.62 16.62 8.48
CA ILE A 586 -4.95 17.91 8.67
C ILE A 586 -4.07 18.19 7.46
N GLU A 587 -4.24 19.34 6.82
CA GLU A 587 -3.34 19.79 5.75
C GLU A 587 -2.03 20.28 6.35
N ILE A 588 -0.92 19.70 5.91
CA ILE A 588 0.43 19.94 6.43
C ILE A 588 1.29 20.57 5.33
N PRO A 589 1.95 21.70 5.55
CA PRO A 589 3.02 22.17 4.68
C PRO A 589 4.12 21.12 4.56
N LYS A 590 4.53 20.81 3.33
CA LYS A 590 5.48 19.71 3.07
C LYS A 590 6.89 19.95 3.63
N ASP A 591 7.24 21.20 3.88
CA ASP A 591 8.58 21.70 4.20
C ASP A 591 8.77 22.07 5.68
N LYS A 592 7.78 21.78 6.55
CA LYS A 592 7.83 22.20 7.96
C LYS A 592 7.63 21.05 8.92
N LYS A 593 8.45 21.05 9.97
CA LYS A 593 8.18 20.26 11.16
C LYS A 593 7.05 20.90 11.96
N LEU A 594 6.01 20.12 12.25
CA LEU A 594 4.86 20.58 13.04
C LEU A 594 4.62 19.66 14.22
N LYS A 595 4.02 20.26 15.25
CA LYS A 595 3.48 19.57 16.42
C LYS A 595 1.97 19.77 16.46
N ILE A 596 1.25 18.68 16.46
CA ILE A 596 -0.20 18.64 16.56
C ILE A 596 -0.55 18.08 17.94
N THR A 597 -1.39 18.78 18.67
CA THR A 597 -1.90 18.32 19.97
C THR A 597 -3.41 18.43 20.02
N TYR A 598 -4.03 17.47 20.67
CA TYR A 598 -5.48 17.48 20.92
C TYR A 598 -5.83 16.52 22.05
N THR A 599 -7.06 16.62 22.52
CA THR A 599 -7.61 15.80 23.60
C THR A 599 -8.78 14.97 23.08
N ALA A 600 -8.87 13.70 23.48
CA ALA A 600 -10.04 12.88 23.27
C ALA A 600 -10.53 12.32 24.61
N THR A 601 -11.84 12.22 24.75
CA THR A 601 -12.50 11.59 25.91
C THR A 601 -12.78 10.13 25.56
N VAL A 602 -12.47 9.22 26.47
CA VAL A 602 -12.76 7.79 26.28
C VAL A 602 -14.20 7.52 26.71
N ASN A 603 -14.99 6.92 25.81
CA ASN A 603 -16.34 6.48 26.11
C ASN A 603 -16.31 5.15 26.89
N ALA A 604 -16.02 5.25 28.18
CA ALA A 604 -15.98 4.12 29.09
C ALA A 604 -16.63 4.53 30.42
N ALA A 605 -17.11 3.57 31.19
CA ALA A 605 -17.55 3.79 32.54
C ALA A 605 -16.35 3.89 33.49
N PRO A 606 -16.47 4.61 34.63
CA PRO A 606 -15.45 4.61 35.66
C PRO A 606 -15.17 3.20 36.19
N GLY A 607 -13.90 2.78 36.17
CA GLY A 607 -13.48 1.44 36.57
C GLY A 607 -13.61 0.37 35.47
N GLU A 608 -14.26 0.67 34.37
CA GLU A 608 -14.30 -0.19 33.17
C GLU A 608 -12.92 -0.27 32.49
N LYS A 609 -12.57 -1.43 32.00
CA LYS A 609 -11.34 -1.62 31.22
C LYS A 609 -11.68 -1.72 29.74
N VAL A 610 -11.23 -0.77 28.96
CA VAL A 610 -11.41 -0.74 27.50
C VAL A 610 -10.07 -0.62 26.77
N SER A 611 -9.98 -1.16 25.58
CA SER A 611 -8.82 -0.92 24.71
C SER A 611 -9.07 0.30 23.85
N VAL A 612 -8.13 1.22 23.81
CA VAL A 612 -8.17 2.40 22.93
C VAL A 612 -6.96 2.41 22.01
N THR A 613 -7.21 2.68 20.74
CA THR A 613 -6.17 2.79 19.71
C THR A 613 -6.33 4.08 18.94
N ASN A 614 -5.22 4.61 18.46
CA ASN A 614 -5.24 5.81 17.65
C ASN A 614 -4.02 5.81 16.71
N THR A 615 -4.25 5.93 15.39
CA THR A 615 -3.24 5.73 14.36
C THR A 615 -3.11 6.96 13.46
N ALA A 616 -1.90 7.50 13.33
CA ALA A 616 -1.59 8.60 12.43
C ALA A 616 -0.78 8.13 11.23
N TYR A 617 -1.16 8.54 10.02
CA TYR A 617 -0.47 8.18 8.76
C TYR A 617 -0.69 9.25 7.69
N TRP A 618 0.16 9.24 6.65
CA TRP A 618 -0.03 10.13 5.50
C TRP A 618 -1.13 9.60 4.57
N LYS A 619 -2.03 10.47 4.14
CA LYS A 619 -3.10 10.12 3.18
C LYS A 619 -2.51 9.58 1.89
N GLY A 620 -3.03 8.44 1.42
CA GLY A 620 -2.54 7.73 0.24
C GLY A 620 -1.51 6.64 0.56
N TYR A 621 -1.13 6.47 1.83
CA TYR A 621 -0.25 5.40 2.31
C TYR A 621 -0.99 4.50 3.30
N SER A 622 -0.42 3.32 3.53
CA SER A 622 -1.04 2.34 4.43
C SER A 622 -1.04 2.81 5.89
N SER A 623 -2.17 2.68 6.57
CA SER A 623 -2.26 2.91 8.01
C SER A 623 -1.43 1.91 8.83
N SER A 624 -1.16 0.72 8.29
CA SER A 624 -0.28 -0.28 8.94
C SER A 624 1.16 0.19 9.11
N ASN A 625 1.61 1.12 8.26
CA ASN A 625 2.93 1.75 8.33
C ASN A 625 2.88 3.09 9.09
N GLY A 626 1.73 3.46 9.61
CA GLY A 626 1.54 4.65 10.43
C GLY A 626 2.01 4.45 11.88
N GLU A 627 1.96 5.54 12.65
CA GLU A 627 2.25 5.52 14.09
C GLU A 627 0.98 5.27 14.88
N THR A 628 0.92 4.12 15.54
CA THR A 628 -0.20 3.71 16.39
C THR A 628 0.18 3.79 17.85
N VAL A 629 -0.64 4.45 18.64
CA VAL A 629 -0.57 4.41 20.10
C VAL A 629 -1.78 3.65 20.65
N LYS A 630 -1.53 2.79 21.62
CA LYS A 630 -2.55 1.90 22.20
C LYS A 630 -2.47 1.91 23.71
N ILE A 631 -3.62 1.84 24.37
CA ILE A 631 -3.74 1.50 25.81
C ILE A 631 -4.64 0.25 25.87
N GLU A 632 -4.08 -0.88 26.24
CA GLU A 632 -4.78 -2.18 26.29
C GLU A 632 -5.89 -2.22 27.35
N ASN A 633 -5.63 -1.63 28.51
CA ASN A 633 -6.52 -1.65 29.66
C ASN A 633 -6.70 -0.23 30.17
N PHE A 634 -7.25 0.65 29.32
CA PHE A 634 -7.60 1.98 29.77
C PHE A 634 -8.68 1.88 30.85
N THR A 635 -8.47 2.54 31.95
CA THR A 635 -9.45 2.70 33.01
C THR A 635 -9.24 4.03 33.71
N TYR A 636 -10.25 4.54 34.34
CA TYR A 636 -10.16 5.75 35.16
C TYR A 636 -11.07 5.66 36.40
N ASP A 637 -10.70 6.32 37.45
CA ASP A 637 -11.54 6.46 38.64
C ASP A 637 -12.45 7.69 38.48
N ALA A 638 -13.72 7.55 38.88
CA ALA A 638 -14.58 8.70 38.99
C ALA A 638 -13.99 9.62 40.06
N GLY A 639 -13.20 10.58 39.66
CA GLY A 639 -12.70 11.62 40.57
C GLY A 639 -13.87 12.29 41.26
N GLY A 640 -13.73 12.61 42.56
CA GLY A 640 -14.71 13.39 43.31
C GLY A 640 -14.78 14.80 42.72
N SER A 641 -15.50 14.98 41.62
CA SER A 641 -15.81 16.32 41.13
C SER A 641 -16.77 16.96 42.13
N THR A 642 -16.42 18.12 42.60
CA THR A 642 -17.39 19.03 43.22
C THR A 642 -18.33 19.49 42.10
N GLN A 643 -19.33 18.65 41.83
CA GLN A 643 -20.35 18.98 40.86
C GLN A 643 -21.26 20.04 41.48
N SER A 644 -21.50 21.11 40.71
CA SER A 644 -22.45 22.12 41.14
C SER A 644 -23.83 21.51 41.38
N SER A 645 -24.62 22.10 42.23
CA SER A 645 -26.02 21.73 42.48
C SER A 645 -26.95 21.96 41.29
N ASN A 646 -26.44 22.54 40.20
CA ASN A 646 -27.19 22.90 39.02
C ASN A 646 -27.37 21.68 38.09
N SER A 647 -28.52 21.62 37.43
CA SER A 647 -28.81 20.63 36.41
C SER A 647 -27.79 20.64 35.24
N PRO A 648 -27.49 19.47 34.62
CA PRO A 648 -26.55 19.46 33.53
C PRO A 648 -27.12 20.16 32.29
N GLN A 649 -26.24 20.76 31.49
CA GLN A 649 -26.59 21.41 30.24
C GLN A 649 -25.88 20.72 29.11
N LEU A 650 -26.62 20.23 28.11
CA LEU A 650 -26.05 19.58 26.91
C LEU A 650 -25.73 20.64 25.87
N LYS A 651 -24.43 20.81 25.58
CA LYS A 651 -23.96 21.67 24.49
C LYS A 651 -23.78 20.87 23.23
N ILE A 652 -24.33 21.31 22.11
CA ILE A 652 -24.07 20.78 20.79
C ILE A 652 -23.35 21.83 19.96
N ILE A 653 -22.24 21.47 19.34
CA ILE A 653 -21.48 22.30 18.42
C ILE A 653 -21.54 21.66 17.04
N LYS A 654 -21.90 22.44 16.04
CA LYS A 654 -22.00 21.96 14.64
C LYS A 654 -20.94 22.58 13.77
N ARG A 655 -20.23 21.74 13.00
CA ARG A 655 -19.09 22.14 12.17
C ARG A 655 -19.17 21.56 10.77
N ASP A 656 -18.42 22.18 9.86
CA ASP A 656 -18.16 21.64 8.52
C ASP A 656 -17.17 20.47 8.63
N ALA A 657 -17.51 19.29 8.13
CA ALA A 657 -16.66 18.10 8.18
C ALA A 657 -15.33 18.28 7.41
N SER A 658 -15.33 19.12 6.39
CA SER A 658 -14.14 19.41 5.58
C SER A 658 -13.27 20.55 6.10
N ASN A 659 -13.78 21.33 7.05
CA ASN A 659 -13.07 22.42 7.73
C ASN A 659 -13.69 22.67 9.10
N ILE A 660 -13.21 21.98 10.12
CA ILE A 660 -13.78 22.03 11.48
C ILE A 660 -13.72 23.42 12.13
N ASN A 661 -12.91 24.33 11.63
CA ASN A 661 -12.87 25.72 12.08
C ASN A 661 -14.12 26.50 11.64
N LEU A 662 -14.84 26.00 10.62
CA LEU A 662 -16.10 26.57 10.17
C LEU A 662 -17.25 25.96 10.96
N ARG A 663 -17.85 26.78 11.82
CA ARG A 663 -19.04 26.43 12.59
C ARG A 663 -20.29 26.72 11.79
N LEU A 664 -21.31 25.87 11.91
CA LEU A 664 -22.48 25.85 11.06
C LEU A 664 -23.74 26.34 11.78
N GLN A 665 -24.27 27.47 11.36
CA GLN A 665 -25.57 27.98 11.74
C GLN A 665 -26.70 27.23 10.97
N GLY A 666 -27.83 27.04 11.59
CA GLY A 666 -29.06 26.57 10.93
C GLY A 666 -29.26 25.05 10.94
N ALA A 667 -28.45 24.29 11.65
CA ALA A 667 -28.72 22.88 11.93
C ALA A 667 -29.79 22.78 13.02
N VAL A 668 -30.81 21.99 12.81
CA VAL A 668 -31.88 21.75 13.81
C VAL A 668 -31.65 20.42 14.49
N PHE A 669 -31.55 20.44 15.80
CA PHE A 669 -31.39 19.24 16.64
C PHE A 669 -32.59 19.02 17.52
N LYS A 670 -32.97 17.76 17.64
CA LYS A 670 -33.98 17.27 18.56
C LYS A 670 -33.33 16.45 19.67
N VAL A 671 -33.74 16.78 20.92
CA VAL A 671 -33.37 16.05 22.13
C VAL A 671 -34.62 15.43 22.75
N ALA A 672 -34.55 14.13 23.04
CA ALA A 672 -35.62 13.37 23.67
C ALA A 672 -35.11 12.63 24.90
N LYS A 673 -35.90 12.63 25.98
CA LYS A 673 -35.60 11.85 27.21
C LYS A 673 -35.84 10.37 26.92
N CYS A 674 -34.90 9.50 27.29
CA CYS A 674 -35.00 8.05 27.15
C CYS A 674 -34.77 7.32 28.48
N GLU A 675 -35.22 6.08 28.49
CA GLU A 675 -34.95 5.15 29.58
C GLU A 675 -34.55 3.77 29.02
N LEU A 676 -33.79 3.02 29.80
CA LEU A 676 -33.44 1.65 29.49
C LEU A 676 -34.53 0.71 30.02
N LYS A 677 -35.25 0.02 29.15
CA LYS A 677 -36.26 -1.01 29.46
C LYS A 677 -35.96 -2.28 28.70
N ASN A 678 -35.88 -3.40 29.42
CA ASN A 678 -35.62 -4.72 28.87
C ASN A 678 -34.41 -4.75 27.92
N ASP A 679 -33.35 -4.04 28.28
CA ASP A 679 -32.12 -3.86 27.52
C ASP A 679 -32.26 -3.07 26.21
N GLU A 680 -33.38 -2.38 26.00
CA GLU A 680 -33.63 -1.48 24.89
C GLU A 680 -33.74 -0.03 25.40
N ILE A 681 -33.16 0.91 24.61
CA ILE A 681 -33.32 2.34 24.88
C ILE A 681 -34.61 2.81 24.22
N VAL A 682 -35.59 3.19 25.06
CA VAL A 682 -36.91 3.66 24.61
C VAL A 682 -37.10 5.11 24.95
N GLU A 683 -37.73 5.87 24.05
CA GLU A 683 -38.12 7.24 24.34
C GLU A 683 -39.23 7.25 25.37
N VAL A 684 -39.05 8.08 26.42
CA VAL A 684 -40.11 8.34 27.38
C VAL A 684 -41.13 9.24 26.70
N GLN A 685 -42.37 8.74 26.55
CA GLN A 685 -43.47 9.56 26.04
C GLN A 685 -43.75 10.70 27.02
N THR A 686 -43.21 11.82 26.73
CA THR A 686 -43.49 13.08 27.43
C THR A 686 -43.96 14.08 26.38
N ASP A 687 -44.78 15.03 26.80
CA ASP A 687 -45.20 16.20 25.97
C ASP A 687 -43.98 17.13 25.66
N LYS A 688 -42.75 16.68 25.95
CA LYS A 688 -41.52 17.49 25.91
C LYS A 688 -40.48 16.82 25.06
N THR A 689 -40.57 17.00 23.75
CA THR A 689 -39.40 16.91 22.83
C THR A 689 -38.91 18.31 22.54
N TRP A 690 -37.58 18.49 22.60
CA TRP A 690 -37.01 19.82 22.40
C TRP A 690 -36.28 19.86 21.08
N SER A 691 -36.65 20.82 20.22
CA SER A 691 -35.96 21.09 18.93
C SER A 691 -35.44 22.52 18.96
N GLU A 692 -34.15 22.68 18.68
CA GLU A 692 -33.45 23.96 18.67
C GLU A 692 -32.54 24.04 17.46
N THR A 693 -32.25 25.28 17.04
CA THR A 693 -31.42 25.55 15.86
C THR A 693 -30.07 26.14 16.27
N THR A 694 -28.99 25.69 15.64
CA THR A 694 -27.67 26.23 15.89
C THR A 694 -27.57 27.71 15.53
N ASN A 695 -27.00 28.50 16.44
CA ASN A 695 -26.80 29.95 16.28
C ASN A 695 -25.66 30.26 15.29
N ASP A 696 -25.30 31.55 15.17
CA ASP A 696 -24.20 32.04 14.32
C ASP A 696 -22.80 31.51 14.73
N GLN A 697 -22.67 31.05 16.00
CA GLN A 697 -21.47 30.38 16.49
C GLN A 697 -21.53 28.86 16.28
N GLY A 698 -22.55 28.35 15.58
CA GLY A 698 -22.77 26.91 15.37
C GLY A 698 -23.11 26.14 16.63
N GLU A 699 -23.65 26.78 17.63
CA GLU A 699 -23.86 26.22 18.97
C GLU A 699 -25.33 26.19 19.39
N ILE A 700 -25.69 25.20 20.16
CA ILE A 700 -26.94 25.07 20.90
C ILE A 700 -26.63 24.61 22.33
N THR A 701 -27.42 25.05 23.30
CA THR A 701 -27.35 24.53 24.65
C THR A 701 -28.75 24.15 25.13
N PHE A 702 -28.99 22.88 25.31
CA PHE A 702 -30.20 22.32 25.90
C PHE A 702 -30.08 22.32 27.42
N GLY A 703 -31.19 22.57 28.11
CA GLY A 703 -31.26 22.62 29.57
C GLY A 703 -30.82 23.95 30.17
N SER A 704 -30.65 25.00 29.35
CA SER A 704 -30.31 26.36 29.85
C SER A 704 -31.50 27.20 30.30
N SER A 705 -32.73 26.76 29.92
CA SER A 705 -33.94 27.46 30.30
C SER A 705 -34.70 26.77 31.47
N ALA A 706 -35.43 27.53 32.27
CA ALA A 706 -36.24 26.98 33.36
C ALA A 706 -37.34 26.04 32.86
N GLN A 707 -37.68 26.10 31.55
CA GLN A 707 -38.71 25.25 30.96
C GLN A 707 -38.15 23.87 30.52
N TRP A 708 -36.82 23.77 30.35
CA TRP A 708 -36.16 22.59 29.83
C TRP A 708 -34.94 22.25 30.66
N VAL A 709 -35.18 21.64 31.79
CA VAL A 709 -34.11 21.20 32.70
C VAL A 709 -33.77 19.77 32.37
N LEU A 710 -32.47 19.52 32.12
CA LEU A 710 -31.94 18.17 31.98
C LEU A 710 -31.61 17.59 33.34
N ASP A 711 -31.73 16.27 33.46
CA ASP A 711 -31.45 15.51 34.69
C ASP A 711 -30.12 14.77 34.57
N TYR A 712 -29.39 14.66 35.69
CA TYR A 712 -28.31 13.70 35.81
C TYR A 712 -28.85 12.27 35.71
N ASN A 713 -27.98 11.35 35.34
CA ASN A 713 -28.29 9.91 35.28
C ASN A 713 -29.47 9.56 34.36
N THR A 714 -29.71 10.39 33.39
CA THR A 714 -30.80 10.25 32.41
C THR A 714 -30.22 10.15 31.01
N ILE A 715 -30.70 9.20 30.21
CA ILE A 715 -30.32 9.02 28.79
C ILE A 715 -31.07 10.06 27.94
N TYR A 716 -30.32 10.78 27.11
CA TYR A 716 -30.88 11.70 26.12
C TYR A 716 -30.54 11.21 24.73
N LYS A 717 -31.56 11.04 23.89
CA LYS A 717 -31.43 10.78 22.45
C LYS A 717 -31.26 12.08 21.73
N VAL A 718 -30.24 12.20 20.91
CA VAL A 718 -29.94 13.37 20.08
C VAL A 718 -29.99 12.97 18.61
N THR A 719 -30.80 13.71 17.85
CA THR A 719 -30.91 13.52 16.40
C THR A 719 -30.87 14.87 15.70
N GLU A 720 -30.26 14.94 14.55
CA GLU A 720 -30.36 16.08 13.67
C GLU A 720 -31.67 15.99 12.88
N GLU A 721 -32.55 16.95 12.99
CA GLU A 721 -33.82 16.99 12.21
C GLU A 721 -33.59 17.55 10.82
N SER A 722 -32.78 18.61 10.71
CA SER A 722 -32.36 19.17 9.42
C SER A 722 -30.93 19.71 9.48
N ALA A 723 -30.20 19.46 8.39
CA ALA A 723 -28.87 20.03 8.21
C ALA A 723 -28.94 21.50 7.76
N PRO A 724 -27.87 22.27 7.96
CA PRO A 724 -27.70 23.58 7.33
C PRO A 724 -27.84 23.49 5.80
N ASN A 725 -28.23 24.60 5.19
CA ASN A 725 -28.39 24.65 3.73
C ASN A 725 -27.06 24.29 3.03
N GLY A 726 -27.14 23.40 2.03
CA GLY A 726 -25.98 22.92 1.27
C GLY A 726 -25.24 21.75 1.91
N TYR A 727 -25.69 21.27 3.06
CA TYR A 727 -25.09 20.13 3.79
C TYR A 727 -26.01 18.90 3.74
N ILE A 728 -25.39 17.73 3.96
CA ILE A 728 -26.08 16.45 4.08
C ILE A 728 -26.46 16.27 5.54
N LYS A 729 -27.69 15.89 5.81
CA LYS A 729 -28.18 15.59 7.14
C LYS A 729 -27.43 14.39 7.74
N ASP A 730 -27.04 14.48 9.00
CA ASP A 730 -26.52 13.36 9.77
C ASP A 730 -27.68 12.57 10.41
N ASP A 731 -27.99 11.41 9.84
CA ASP A 731 -29.05 10.53 10.34
C ASP A 731 -28.64 9.68 11.56
N THR A 732 -27.42 9.86 12.05
CA THR A 732 -26.90 9.09 13.19
C THR A 732 -27.65 9.47 14.46
N VAL A 733 -28.28 8.49 15.10
CA VAL A 733 -28.86 8.64 16.43
C VAL A 733 -27.75 8.49 17.48
N ARG A 734 -27.70 9.44 18.42
CA ARG A 734 -26.72 9.41 19.52
C ARG A 734 -27.45 9.42 20.86
N TYR A 735 -26.97 8.58 21.78
CA TYR A 735 -27.44 8.58 23.15
C TYR A 735 -26.31 9.12 24.04
N ILE A 736 -26.66 10.05 24.93
CA ILE A 736 -25.71 10.69 25.83
C ILE A 736 -26.29 10.81 27.23
N MET A 737 -25.46 10.63 28.26
CA MET A 737 -25.86 10.73 29.66
C MET A 737 -24.79 11.44 30.46
N CYS A 738 -25.20 12.43 31.28
CA CYS A 738 -24.35 13.04 32.28
C CYS A 738 -24.50 12.27 33.59
N ILE A 739 -23.44 11.55 33.99
CA ILE A 739 -23.48 10.67 35.19
C ILE A 739 -23.07 11.40 36.45
N LYS A 740 -23.76 11.08 37.55
CA LYS A 740 -23.47 11.61 38.89
C LYS A 740 -23.70 10.53 39.93
N LYS A 741 -22.76 10.38 40.86
CA LYS A 741 -22.93 9.51 42.02
C LYS A 741 -23.91 10.14 43.00
N GLU A 742 -24.81 9.31 43.53
CA GLU A 742 -25.68 9.66 44.64
C GLU A 742 -25.16 8.97 45.89
N ASN A 743 -24.87 9.72 46.93
CA ASN A 743 -24.26 9.21 48.18
C ASN A 743 -23.02 8.34 47.95
N GLY A 744 -22.18 8.74 46.96
CA GLY A 744 -20.91 8.07 46.63
C GLY A 744 -21.03 6.84 45.72
N THR A 745 -22.24 6.39 45.32
CA THR A 745 -22.50 5.21 44.50
C THR A 745 -23.38 5.55 43.31
N TYR A 746 -23.35 4.71 42.27
CA TYR A 746 -24.30 4.73 41.17
C TYR A 746 -25.50 3.82 41.52
N SER A 747 -26.72 4.21 41.15
CA SER A 747 -27.89 3.33 41.22
C SER A 747 -27.75 2.12 40.29
N ASP A 748 -28.52 1.05 40.52
CA ASP A 748 -28.53 -0.13 39.66
C ASP A 748 -28.92 0.20 38.24
N TYR A 749 -29.83 1.14 38.01
CA TYR A 749 -30.20 1.65 36.71
C TYR A 749 -28.99 2.30 36.00
N VAL A 750 -28.27 3.17 36.68
CA VAL A 750 -27.07 3.81 36.13
C VAL A 750 -26.01 2.78 35.83
N ASN A 751 -25.81 1.79 36.70
CA ASN A 751 -24.84 0.71 36.48
C ASN A 751 -25.19 -0.14 35.23
N GLN A 752 -26.48 -0.33 34.91
CA GLN A 752 -26.90 -0.97 33.66
C GLN A 752 -26.57 -0.09 32.42
N CYS A 753 -26.89 1.21 32.49
CA CYS A 753 -26.58 2.16 31.44
C CYS A 753 -25.05 2.26 31.18
N LEU A 754 -24.25 2.18 32.24
CA LEU A 754 -22.78 2.25 32.13
C LEU A 754 -22.14 1.09 31.34
N LYS A 755 -22.80 -0.06 31.25
CA LYS A 755 -22.32 -1.24 30.49
C LYS A 755 -22.58 -1.17 29.00
N ARG A 756 -23.27 -0.15 28.52
CA ARG A 756 -23.67 -0.02 27.12
C ARG A 756 -22.72 0.88 26.36
N ASP A 757 -22.17 0.40 25.26
CA ASP A 757 -21.24 1.16 24.42
C ASP A 757 -21.94 2.20 23.53
N ASP A 758 -23.24 2.04 23.29
CA ASP A 758 -24.04 2.95 22.47
C ASP A 758 -24.46 4.23 23.23
N ILE A 759 -24.17 4.35 24.55
CA ILE A 759 -24.39 5.54 25.35
C ILE A 759 -23.06 6.28 25.58
N ILE A 760 -23.01 7.54 25.22
CA ILE A 760 -21.90 8.44 25.54
C ILE A 760 -22.02 8.85 27.03
N LYS A 761 -21.01 8.52 27.81
CA LYS A 761 -20.99 8.75 29.27
C LYS A 761 -20.10 9.94 29.59
N CYS A 762 -20.70 10.98 30.17
CA CYS A 762 -19.97 12.18 30.56
C CYS A 762 -19.99 12.28 32.11
N ASN A 763 -18.82 12.36 32.72
CA ASN A 763 -18.66 12.43 34.16
C ASN A 763 -18.59 13.87 34.73
N SER A 764 -18.69 14.86 33.86
CA SER A 764 -18.72 16.27 34.24
C SER A 764 -19.70 17.05 33.35
N THR A 765 -20.24 18.12 33.86
CA THR A 765 -21.09 19.03 33.05
C THR A 765 -20.32 19.74 31.96
N ALA A 766 -19.02 19.94 32.10
CA ALA A 766 -18.16 20.56 31.09
C ALA A 766 -17.96 19.65 29.86
N ASP A 767 -18.03 18.34 30.10
CA ASP A 767 -17.87 17.33 29.02
C ASP A 767 -19.23 16.84 28.48
N PHE A 768 -20.34 17.34 29.01
CA PHE A 768 -21.67 17.03 28.50
C PHE A 768 -21.95 17.83 27.23
N LYS A 769 -21.20 17.47 26.20
CA LYS A 769 -21.22 18.12 24.90
C LYS A 769 -21.09 17.12 23.75
N LEU A 770 -21.63 17.48 22.61
CA LEU A 770 -21.44 16.80 21.33
C LEU A 770 -20.85 17.78 20.32
N ASP A 771 -19.75 17.43 19.72
CA ASP A 771 -19.12 18.16 18.64
C ASP A 771 -19.35 17.38 17.35
N LEU A 772 -20.23 17.86 16.48
CA LEU A 772 -20.78 17.12 15.35
C LEU A 772 -20.47 17.83 14.03
N THR A 773 -20.26 17.05 12.98
CA THR A 773 -19.95 17.58 11.67
C THR A 773 -21.05 17.26 10.65
N ASN A 774 -21.21 18.09 9.60
CA ASN A 774 -21.93 17.73 8.37
C ASN A 774 -21.00 17.83 7.17
N GLN A 775 -21.23 16.93 6.23
CA GLN A 775 -20.62 16.96 4.91
C GLN A 775 -21.36 17.93 3.99
N LYS A 776 -20.64 18.65 3.18
CA LYS A 776 -21.20 19.38 2.04
C LYS A 776 -21.77 18.40 1.00
N LYS A 777 -22.85 18.79 0.32
CA LYS A 777 -23.48 17.93 -0.68
C LYS A 777 -22.55 17.51 -1.81
N GLY A 778 -21.66 18.38 -2.26
CA GLY A 778 -20.73 18.10 -3.35
C GLY A 778 -21.41 18.08 -4.71
N ILE A 779 -20.64 17.86 -5.79
CA ILE A 779 -21.17 17.68 -7.15
C ILE A 779 -20.94 16.22 -7.55
N VAL A 780 -22.03 15.53 -7.88
CA VAL A 780 -21.99 14.12 -8.29
C VAL A 780 -21.84 14.03 -9.80
N ILE A 781 -20.89 13.25 -10.27
CA ILE A 781 -20.71 12.90 -11.68
C ILE A 781 -21.25 11.49 -11.89
N LYS A 782 -22.22 11.35 -12.82
CA LYS A 782 -22.71 10.07 -13.28
C LYS A 782 -22.20 9.79 -14.68
N LYS A 783 -21.47 8.70 -14.87
CA LYS A 783 -20.92 8.33 -16.18
C LYS A 783 -21.78 7.28 -16.87
N ASN A 784 -22.27 7.61 -18.06
CA ASN A 784 -23.10 6.76 -18.89
C ASN A 784 -22.49 6.53 -20.28
N PHE A 785 -22.92 5.45 -20.92
CA PHE A 785 -22.56 5.13 -22.31
C PHE A 785 -23.79 4.82 -23.16
N ILE A 786 -23.73 5.22 -24.43
CA ILE A 786 -24.70 4.84 -25.47
C ILE A 786 -23.90 4.26 -26.64
N ASN A 787 -23.99 2.94 -26.83
CA ASN A 787 -23.14 2.20 -27.75
C ASN A 787 -23.88 1.74 -29.05
N ASP A 788 -25.14 2.08 -29.23
CA ASP A 788 -25.86 1.78 -30.44
C ASP A 788 -26.56 3.02 -31.06
N ALA A 789 -26.81 2.95 -32.35
CA ALA A 789 -27.46 4.04 -33.09
C ALA A 789 -28.92 4.28 -32.66
N ALA A 790 -29.56 3.31 -31.99
CA ALA A 790 -30.97 3.39 -31.53
C ALA A 790 -31.05 3.94 -30.09
N GLY A 791 -29.94 4.16 -29.38
CA GLY A 791 -29.92 4.67 -28.02
C GLY A 791 -30.27 3.65 -26.94
N ASN A 792 -30.29 2.35 -27.27
CA ASN A 792 -30.79 1.29 -26.39
C ASN A 792 -29.71 0.51 -25.62
N SER A 793 -28.45 0.55 -26.05
CA SER A 793 -27.35 -0.16 -25.38
C SER A 793 -26.60 0.77 -24.43
N LYS A 794 -26.66 0.46 -23.14
CA LYS A 794 -25.94 1.17 -22.05
C LYS A 794 -24.71 0.43 -21.54
N LYS A 795 -24.11 -0.41 -22.37
CA LYS A 795 -22.93 -1.17 -21.95
C LYS A 795 -21.72 -0.25 -21.78
N SER A 796 -21.12 -0.27 -20.60
CA SER A 796 -19.91 0.48 -20.32
C SER A 796 -18.72 0.01 -21.18
N VAL A 797 -17.78 0.91 -21.40
CA VAL A 797 -16.51 0.62 -22.07
C VAL A 797 -15.44 0.64 -21.00
N SER A 798 -14.65 -0.45 -20.89
CA SER A 798 -13.59 -0.54 -19.90
C SER A 798 -12.54 0.56 -20.12
N GLY A 799 -12.10 1.15 -19.03
CA GLY A 799 -11.13 2.23 -19.04
C GLY A 799 -11.32 3.21 -17.90
N THR A 800 -10.39 4.12 -17.75
CA THR A 800 -10.46 5.19 -16.76
C THR A 800 -10.92 6.48 -17.41
N TYR A 801 -12.01 7.04 -16.91
CA TYR A 801 -12.60 8.28 -17.36
C TYR A 801 -12.37 9.36 -16.30
N ARG A 802 -11.80 10.48 -16.72
CA ARG A 802 -11.38 11.56 -15.83
C ARG A 802 -12.25 12.78 -16.02
N PHE A 803 -12.58 13.46 -14.92
CA PHE A 803 -13.45 14.63 -14.91
C PHE A 803 -12.74 15.76 -14.18
N GLY A 804 -12.66 16.91 -14.82
CA GLY A 804 -12.11 18.13 -14.26
C GLY A 804 -13.19 19.06 -13.75
N LEU A 805 -12.99 19.60 -12.55
CA LEU A 805 -13.79 20.65 -11.97
C LEU A 805 -13.07 21.98 -12.14
N TYR A 806 -13.74 22.99 -12.68
CA TYR A 806 -13.19 24.33 -12.90
C TYR A 806 -14.01 25.37 -12.16
N ASP A 807 -13.38 26.39 -11.68
CA ASP A 807 -14.01 27.52 -10.97
C ASP A 807 -14.11 28.79 -11.80
N ASN A 808 -13.75 28.70 -13.07
CA ASN A 808 -13.81 29.78 -14.06
C ASN A 808 -14.11 29.22 -15.47
N THR A 809 -14.42 30.11 -16.39
CA THR A 809 -14.79 29.77 -17.77
C THR A 809 -13.61 29.62 -18.73
N ASP A 810 -12.39 29.92 -18.32
CA ASP A 810 -11.19 29.78 -19.16
C ASP A 810 -10.73 28.32 -19.26
N LEU A 811 -11.16 27.47 -18.34
CA LEU A 811 -10.96 26.01 -18.31
C LEU A 811 -9.48 25.57 -18.41
N LYS A 812 -8.54 26.42 -17.99
CA LYS A 812 -7.11 26.13 -18.11
C LYS A 812 -6.59 25.19 -17.03
N ASN A 813 -7.03 25.42 -15.79
CA ASN A 813 -6.54 24.67 -14.63
C ASN A 813 -7.75 24.16 -13.85
N PRO A 814 -7.98 22.85 -13.78
CA PRO A 814 -9.01 22.30 -12.92
C PRO A 814 -8.64 22.49 -11.44
N VAL A 815 -9.59 22.88 -10.63
CA VAL A 815 -9.43 22.98 -9.16
C VAL A 815 -9.44 21.61 -8.50
N ASP A 816 -10.04 20.62 -9.16
CA ASP A 816 -10.05 19.23 -8.72
C ASP A 816 -10.26 18.28 -9.91
N ILE A 817 -9.78 17.03 -9.77
CA ILE A 817 -9.98 15.99 -10.78
C ILE A 817 -10.41 14.71 -10.06
N VAL A 818 -11.52 14.13 -10.53
CA VAL A 818 -11.98 12.80 -10.12
C VAL A 818 -11.96 11.82 -11.28
N SER A 819 -11.85 10.54 -10.98
CA SER A 819 -11.81 9.48 -11.99
C SER A 819 -12.83 8.40 -11.70
N ILE A 820 -13.38 7.81 -12.77
CA ILE A 820 -14.26 6.65 -12.73
C ILE A 820 -13.61 5.55 -13.56
N GLU A 821 -13.40 4.40 -12.96
CA GLU A 821 -12.82 3.23 -13.62
C GLU A 821 -13.90 2.20 -13.93
N PHE A 822 -13.95 1.74 -15.19
CA PHE A 822 -14.81 0.66 -15.65
C PHE A 822 -13.97 -0.55 -16.01
N GLY A 823 -14.27 -1.68 -15.40
CA GLY A 823 -13.74 -2.99 -15.77
C GLY A 823 -14.43 -3.62 -16.97
N PRO A 824 -13.89 -4.73 -17.52
CA PRO A 824 -14.45 -5.39 -18.71
C PRO A 824 -15.87 -5.95 -18.54
N SER A 825 -16.28 -6.20 -17.29
CA SER A 825 -17.60 -6.75 -16.93
C SER A 825 -18.59 -5.73 -16.38
N ASP A 826 -18.17 -4.49 -16.19
CA ASP A 826 -19.04 -3.44 -15.65
C ASP A 826 -20.08 -3.04 -16.70
N GLN A 827 -21.34 -3.09 -16.31
CA GLN A 827 -22.47 -2.80 -17.21
C GLN A 827 -23.34 -1.63 -16.75
N GLU A 828 -23.04 -1.08 -15.59
CA GLU A 828 -23.87 -0.07 -14.95
C GLU A 828 -23.20 1.30 -14.95
N GLU A 829 -24.05 2.32 -14.77
CA GLU A 829 -23.61 3.68 -14.47
C GLU A 829 -22.74 3.68 -13.21
N LYS A 830 -21.65 4.39 -13.26
CA LYS A 830 -20.78 4.63 -12.09
C LYS A 830 -20.75 6.11 -11.76
N GLU A 831 -20.48 6.38 -10.48
CA GLU A 831 -20.47 7.72 -9.96
C GLU A 831 -19.08 8.08 -9.38
N ALA A 832 -18.74 9.35 -9.50
CA ALA A 832 -17.67 10.00 -8.75
C ALA A 832 -18.20 11.30 -8.14
N LYS A 833 -17.51 11.87 -7.16
CA LYS A 833 -17.99 13.05 -6.47
C LYS A 833 -16.86 14.03 -6.22
N PHE A 834 -17.07 15.27 -6.62
CA PHE A 834 -16.30 16.41 -6.13
C PHE A 834 -16.84 16.83 -4.77
N VAL A 835 -15.96 16.94 -3.79
CA VAL A 835 -16.31 17.25 -2.40
C VAL A 835 -15.65 18.56 -1.94
N ASN A 836 -16.05 19.04 -0.78
CA ASN A 836 -15.43 20.22 -0.13
C ASN A 836 -15.57 21.52 -0.92
N LEU A 837 -16.61 21.64 -1.71
CA LEU A 837 -16.87 22.79 -2.57
C LEU A 837 -17.47 23.96 -1.79
N ASP A 838 -17.22 25.18 -2.25
CA ASP A 838 -17.88 26.37 -1.72
C ASP A 838 -19.36 26.37 -2.08
N LEU A 839 -20.22 26.71 -1.12
CA LEU A 839 -21.66 26.56 -1.25
C LEU A 839 -22.28 27.49 -2.31
N ASN A 840 -21.73 28.69 -2.47
CA ASN A 840 -22.29 29.74 -3.33
C ASN A 840 -21.48 29.97 -4.61
N LYS A 841 -20.51 29.11 -4.89
CA LYS A 841 -19.65 29.22 -6.08
C LYS A 841 -20.24 28.40 -7.23
N THR A 842 -20.17 28.95 -8.42
CA THR A 842 -20.47 28.23 -9.65
C THR A 842 -19.21 27.51 -10.12
N TYR A 843 -19.38 26.25 -10.47
CA TYR A 843 -18.33 25.37 -11.00
C TYR A 843 -18.70 24.87 -12.38
N TYR A 844 -17.70 24.49 -13.15
CA TYR A 844 -17.84 23.92 -14.46
C TYR A 844 -17.23 22.52 -14.47
N VAL A 845 -17.97 21.53 -14.97
CA VAL A 845 -17.55 20.13 -14.97
C VAL A 845 -17.41 19.65 -16.39
N TYR A 846 -16.24 19.10 -16.71
CA TYR A 846 -15.97 18.52 -18.01
C TYR A 846 -15.23 17.19 -17.88
N GLU A 847 -15.56 16.24 -18.75
CA GLU A 847 -14.73 15.06 -18.99
C GLU A 847 -13.40 15.50 -19.64
N LEU A 848 -12.31 14.84 -19.33
CA LEU A 848 -10.96 15.16 -19.81
C LEU A 848 -10.53 14.16 -20.88
N ASP A 849 -9.87 14.66 -21.92
CA ASP A 849 -9.18 13.83 -22.89
C ASP A 849 -7.86 13.23 -22.32
N ASN A 850 -7.14 12.46 -23.13
CA ASN A 850 -5.88 11.84 -22.73
C ASN A 850 -4.75 12.84 -22.42
N GLN A 851 -4.87 14.08 -22.88
CA GLN A 851 -3.97 15.21 -22.63
C GLN A 851 -4.44 16.10 -21.47
N ASN A 852 -5.52 15.71 -20.76
CA ASN A 852 -6.19 16.47 -19.72
C ASN A 852 -6.88 17.77 -20.19
N ASN A 853 -7.21 17.90 -21.47
CA ASN A 853 -8.01 19.01 -21.93
C ASN A 853 -9.51 18.75 -21.67
N PRO A 854 -10.30 19.76 -21.32
CA PRO A 854 -11.73 19.62 -21.12
C PRO A 854 -12.46 19.37 -22.46
N ILE A 855 -13.28 18.34 -22.49
CA ILE A 855 -14.08 17.96 -23.63
C ILE A 855 -15.38 18.75 -23.59
N LYS A 856 -15.59 19.63 -24.56
CA LYS A 856 -16.82 20.44 -24.64
C LYS A 856 -18.00 19.61 -25.12
N ASP A 857 -19.19 20.10 -24.83
CA ASP A 857 -20.45 19.47 -25.26
C ASP A 857 -20.51 19.35 -26.80
N ASP A 858 -21.06 18.25 -27.31
CA ASP A 858 -21.15 17.89 -28.72
C ASP A 858 -19.81 17.78 -29.49
N GLY A 859 -18.68 17.71 -28.77
CA GLY A 859 -17.39 17.44 -29.37
C GLY A 859 -17.16 15.94 -29.68
N VAL A 860 -16.61 15.64 -30.87
CA VAL A 860 -16.11 14.30 -31.17
C VAL A 860 -14.65 14.22 -30.72
N HIS A 861 -14.34 13.21 -29.91
CA HIS A 861 -13.00 13.00 -29.38
C HIS A 861 -12.71 11.51 -29.19
N VAL A 862 -11.46 11.18 -28.99
CA VAL A 862 -11.00 9.80 -28.78
C VAL A 862 -10.69 9.60 -27.32
N ILE A 863 -11.40 8.67 -26.67
CA ILE A 863 -11.12 8.22 -25.30
C ILE A 863 -10.77 6.73 -25.37
N ASN A 864 -9.64 6.35 -24.81
CA ASN A 864 -9.18 4.95 -24.80
C ASN A 864 -9.20 4.26 -26.18
N GLY A 865 -8.85 5.03 -27.23
CA GLY A 865 -8.79 4.55 -28.62
C GLY A 865 -10.14 4.44 -29.36
N LEU A 866 -11.24 4.89 -28.77
CA LEU A 866 -12.58 4.88 -29.33
C LEU A 866 -13.12 6.31 -29.54
N GLU A 867 -13.84 6.53 -30.63
CA GLU A 867 -14.47 7.82 -30.91
C GLU A 867 -15.84 7.92 -30.20
N TYR A 868 -16.01 9.02 -29.49
CA TYR A 868 -17.22 9.36 -28.76
C TYR A 868 -17.68 10.77 -29.06
N LEU A 869 -19.01 10.96 -28.95
CA LEU A 869 -19.65 12.25 -28.74
C LEU A 869 -20.00 12.34 -27.25
N THR A 870 -19.46 13.33 -26.54
CA THR A 870 -19.77 13.55 -25.14
C THR A 870 -20.88 14.59 -24.98
N THR A 871 -21.86 14.27 -24.15
CA THR A 871 -22.94 15.19 -23.79
C THR A 871 -23.12 15.27 -22.29
N TYR A 872 -23.60 16.41 -21.82
CA TYR A 872 -23.79 16.70 -20.41
C TYR A 872 -25.28 16.97 -20.12
N SER A 873 -25.76 16.54 -18.95
CA SER A 873 -27.16 16.73 -18.53
C SER A 873 -27.49 18.19 -18.14
N THR A 874 -26.49 19.04 -18.02
CA THR A 874 -26.60 20.44 -17.62
C THR A 874 -25.74 21.33 -18.53
N ASN A 875 -25.85 22.64 -18.41
CA ASN A 875 -25.00 23.61 -19.13
C ASN A 875 -23.55 23.63 -18.64
N ASN A 876 -23.09 22.62 -17.94
CA ASN A 876 -21.81 22.46 -17.29
C ASN A 876 -21.53 23.47 -16.14
N ALA A 877 -22.33 24.52 -15.99
CA ALA A 877 -22.28 25.46 -14.88
C ALA A 877 -23.18 24.98 -13.76
N VAL A 878 -22.60 24.49 -12.67
CA VAL A 878 -23.31 23.83 -11.57
C VAL A 878 -22.88 24.38 -10.21
N GLN A 879 -23.73 24.19 -9.21
CA GLN A 879 -23.46 24.54 -7.83
C GLN A 879 -23.32 23.27 -6.98
N ASN A 880 -22.79 23.44 -5.79
CA ASN A 880 -22.73 22.38 -4.80
C ASN A 880 -24.12 21.71 -4.59
N GLY A 881 -24.17 20.41 -4.64
CA GLY A 881 -25.39 19.60 -4.56
C GLY A 881 -25.97 19.18 -5.90
N ALA A 882 -25.40 19.64 -7.02
CA ALA A 882 -25.82 19.22 -8.35
C ALA A 882 -25.33 17.82 -8.73
N THR A 883 -26.07 17.20 -9.64
CA THR A 883 -25.64 15.97 -10.32
C THR A 883 -25.45 16.27 -11.81
N VAL A 884 -24.31 15.92 -12.35
CA VAL A 884 -23.97 16.05 -13.77
C VAL A 884 -23.88 14.64 -14.36
N THR A 885 -24.77 14.30 -15.26
CA THR A 885 -24.66 13.06 -16.03
C THR A 885 -23.86 13.32 -17.29
N VAL A 886 -22.76 12.60 -17.45
CA VAL A 886 -21.88 12.67 -18.62
C VAL A 886 -22.09 11.43 -19.44
N THR A 887 -22.58 11.59 -20.66
CA THR A 887 -22.91 10.47 -21.55
C THR A 887 -21.96 10.46 -22.75
N ASN A 888 -21.26 9.36 -22.92
CA ASN A 888 -20.44 9.11 -24.11
C ASN A 888 -21.22 8.24 -25.10
N ARG A 889 -21.55 8.82 -26.24
CA ARG A 889 -22.18 8.10 -27.34
C ARG A 889 -21.10 7.67 -28.35
N SER A 890 -20.96 6.37 -28.57
CA SER A 890 -20.04 5.85 -29.59
C SER A 890 -20.49 6.24 -30.98
N ARG A 891 -19.59 6.76 -31.80
CA ARG A 891 -19.82 7.02 -33.25
C ARG A 891 -19.61 5.77 -34.09
N THR A 892 -18.77 4.87 -33.64
CA THR A 892 -18.56 3.56 -34.28
C THR A 892 -19.49 2.54 -33.62
N LYS A 893 -20.15 1.71 -34.41
CA LYS A 893 -20.89 0.56 -33.86
C LYS A 893 -19.87 -0.31 -33.13
N ILE A 894 -19.83 -0.21 -31.79
CA ILE A 894 -19.13 -1.20 -30.98
C ILE A 894 -19.95 -2.48 -31.13
N LEU A 895 -19.51 -3.36 -32.00
CA LEU A 895 -20.07 -4.71 -32.01
C LEU A 895 -19.88 -5.28 -30.60
N PRO A 896 -20.95 -5.82 -29.99
CA PRO A 896 -20.80 -6.49 -28.70
C PRO A 896 -19.64 -7.45 -28.83
N SER A 897 -18.71 -7.43 -27.88
CA SER A 897 -17.70 -8.50 -27.77
C SER A 897 -18.42 -9.78 -27.36
N THR A 898 -19.16 -10.35 -28.31
CA THR A 898 -19.64 -11.71 -28.19
C THR A 898 -18.39 -12.57 -28.12
N GLY A 899 -18.29 -13.28 -27.03
CA GLY A 899 -17.11 -14.03 -26.62
C GLY A 899 -16.45 -14.80 -27.78
N SER A 900 -15.20 -15.00 -27.66
CA SER A 900 -14.16 -15.39 -28.63
C SER A 900 -14.42 -16.56 -29.61
N TYR A 901 -15.60 -17.16 -29.58
CA TYR A 901 -15.99 -18.26 -30.47
C TYR A 901 -16.72 -17.83 -31.75
N GLY A 902 -17.40 -16.66 -31.77
CA GLY A 902 -18.20 -16.22 -32.92
C GLY A 902 -17.34 -15.85 -34.14
N THR A 903 -16.25 -15.11 -33.92
CA THR A 903 -15.35 -14.69 -35.02
C THR A 903 -14.50 -15.82 -35.55
N LEU A 904 -14.18 -16.84 -34.72
CA LEU A 904 -13.44 -18.01 -35.15
C LEU A 904 -14.28 -18.86 -36.15
N ILE A 905 -15.57 -19.02 -35.90
CA ILE A 905 -16.50 -19.76 -36.76
C ILE A 905 -16.64 -19.06 -38.13
N TYR A 906 -16.77 -17.73 -38.17
CA TYR A 906 -16.84 -16.99 -39.44
C TYR A 906 -15.50 -16.99 -40.19
N ARG A 907 -14.36 -16.97 -39.51
CA ARG A 907 -13.04 -17.10 -40.13
C ARG A 907 -12.80 -18.51 -40.66
N ILE A 908 -13.24 -19.55 -39.94
CA ILE A 908 -13.13 -20.96 -40.39
C ILE A 908 -14.10 -21.23 -41.53
N SER A 909 -15.34 -20.73 -41.46
CA SER A 909 -16.29 -20.89 -42.59
C SER A 909 -15.88 -20.08 -43.80
N GLY A 910 -15.32 -18.88 -43.63
CA GLY A 910 -14.75 -18.12 -44.75
C GLY A 910 -13.54 -18.81 -45.41
N ALA A 911 -12.64 -19.37 -44.60
CA ALA A 911 -11.52 -20.14 -45.08
C ALA A 911 -11.95 -21.43 -45.76
N MET A 912 -12.99 -22.12 -45.28
CA MET A 912 -13.54 -23.31 -45.92
C MET A 912 -14.23 -22.99 -47.25
N LEU A 913 -14.94 -21.84 -47.35
CA LEU A 913 -15.52 -21.38 -48.62
C LEU A 913 -14.47 -21.03 -49.66
N VAL A 914 -13.34 -20.41 -49.27
CA VAL A 914 -12.21 -20.15 -50.16
C VAL A 914 -11.54 -21.45 -50.57
N LEU A 915 -11.35 -22.42 -49.67
CA LEU A 915 -10.81 -23.75 -49.99
C LEU A 915 -11.75 -24.53 -50.95
N ALA A 916 -13.08 -24.49 -50.71
CA ALA A 916 -14.06 -25.11 -51.57
C ALA A 916 -14.08 -24.48 -52.96
N SER A 917 -13.98 -23.17 -53.10
CA SER A 917 -13.86 -22.46 -54.37
C SER A 917 -12.57 -22.79 -55.12
N LEU A 918 -11.46 -22.91 -54.41
CA LEU A 918 -10.17 -23.36 -54.99
C LEU A 918 -10.22 -24.82 -55.48
N ILE A 919 -10.91 -25.71 -54.75
CA ILE A 919 -11.12 -27.10 -55.16
C ILE A 919 -12.03 -27.16 -56.39
N VAL A 920 -13.09 -26.35 -56.47
CA VAL A 920 -13.94 -26.25 -57.62
C VAL A 920 -13.20 -25.69 -58.83
N LEU A 921 -12.38 -24.64 -58.68
CA LEU A 921 -11.51 -24.09 -59.73
C LEU A 921 -10.50 -25.14 -60.22
N ARG A 922 -9.91 -25.90 -59.29
CA ARG A 922 -8.95 -26.97 -59.67
C ARG A 922 -9.64 -28.13 -60.44
N ASN A 923 -10.90 -28.41 -60.07
CA ASN A 923 -11.68 -29.45 -60.81
C ASN A 923 -12.16 -28.96 -62.17
N ILE A 924 -12.49 -27.66 -62.27
CA ILE A 924 -12.82 -27.04 -63.58
C ILE A 924 -11.59 -27.03 -64.47
N ASN A 925 -10.41 -26.66 -63.96
CA ASN A 925 -9.16 -26.70 -64.74
C ASN A 925 -8.76 -28.13 -65.11
N LYS A 926 -9.01 -29.14 -64.20
CA LYS A 926 -8.81 -30.54 -64.57
C LYS A 926 -9.77 -31.01 -65.70
N LYS A 927 -11.03 -30.61 -65.71
CA LYS A 927 -12.02 -30.89 -66.74
C LYS A 927 -11.61 -30.21 -68.07
N ASN A 928 -11.09 -28.99 -67.99
CA ASN A 928 -10.61 -28.29 -69.23
C ASN A 928 -9.36 -28.95 -69.77
N HIS A 929 -8.42 -29.47 -69.02
CA HIS A 929 -7.28 -30.21 -69.44
C HIS A 929 -7.59 -31.60 -70.02
N LEU A 930 -8.69 -32.21 -69.51
CA LEU A 930 -9.15 -33.49 -70.10
C LEU A 930 -9.92 -33.27 -71.38
N ASN A 931 -10.61 -32.16 -71.58
CA ASN A 931 -11.25 -31.83 -72.86
C ASN A 931 -10.26 -31.44 -73.97
N ASP A 932 -9.14 -30.81 -73.59
CA ASP A 932 -8.06 -30.50 -74.58
C ASP A 932 -7.32 -31.77 -75.01
N LYS A 933 -7.17 -32.78 -74.15
CA LYS A 933 -6.57 -34.06 -74.56
C LYS A 933 -7.48 -34.93 -75.42
N SER A 934 -8.81 -34.73 -75.34
CA SER A 934 -9.74 -35.47 -76.22
C SER A 934 -9.92 -34.81 -77.56
N LYS A 935 -9.67 -33.52 -77.73
CA LYS A 935 -9.68 -32.85 -79.07
C LYS A 935 -8.39 -33.15 -79.90
N ASN A 936 -7.27 -33.46 -79.27
CA ASN A 936 -6.02 -33.79 -79.97
C ASN A 936 -5.90 -35.28 -80.43
N ARG A 937 -6.89 -36.14 -80.02
CA ARG A 937 -6.93 -37.56 -80.49
C ARG A 937 -7.90 -37.78 -81.68
N ARG A 938 -8.52 -36.72 -82.24
CA ARG A 938 -9.39 -36.82 -83.41
C ARG A 938 -8.77 -36.18 -84.73
N LYS A 939 -7.46 -35.81 -84.61
CA LYS A 939 -6.71 -35.44 -85.88
C LYS A 939 -5.37 -36.18 -85.89
N LYS A 940 -5.46 -37.48 -86.06
CA LYS A 940 -4.47 -38.32 -86.65
C LYS A 940 -5.15 -39.52 -87.28
#